data_eb55a7f5d0d2abc4edd47fd436a9445a
#
_entry.id   eb55a7f5d0d2abc4edd47fd436a9445a
#
_cell.length_a   1.000
_cell.length_b   1.000
_cell.length_c   1.000
_cell.angle_alpha   90.00
_cell.angle_beta   90.00
_cell.angle_gamma   90.00
#
_symmetry.space_group_name_H-M   'P 1'
#
loop_
_entity.id
_entity.type
_entity.pdbx_description
1 polymer ?
#
loop_
_entity_poly.entity_id
_entity_poly.type
_entity_poly.pdbx_seq_one_letter_code
_entity_poly.pdbx_strand_id
1 'polypeptide(L)'
;MFFTNFNNYSKFIEIHFYFSFLTLEASIFISLNFLYLFLLQTHLTSLKQQLSGELYDSALVKALYATDASVYRELPYAVAIPKTTADIKCLIDFARSNEVSIIPRAAGTSLAGQCVGNGIVVDVSKYMNAILEINTQEQWVRVQPGVVRDELNEFLKPYGFFFGPNTSTANRCTMGGMVGNNSCGSTSIEYGSTRDHTLAIKAILSDGSEVEFSDLTQDEFNSKTQGNSLEANLYKQIHAELNNPVIRTQIKEGYPKASISRRNTGYAVDALMHTNVFEHTEESFNFSKLLCGSEGTLAFTTELKLQIVPLPKPFQVVLNAHFYSITESLQSTLVAMKLAPSACELMDKTILDCTKDNLTQQKNRFFVEGDPEAILMVEFRGDNLEDAKAQAKALETQLKAAQLGYAYALVEGDDCNKVWDLRKAGLGLLANIPGDAKAVACIEDTAVDLEDLPLYIEAFTALMKSYHQKAVYYAHAGAGELHLRPILNLKSSSDVILFRSISEASAKLVKSYQGALSGEHGDGRVRSEFIPMVLGEDNYQLLKRIKSTWDPLVLFNPGKIVNAVPMDKALRYEADQSIPNLETLYNFESTGGILTTVEKCNGSGDCRKLNFAGGTMCPSYRATLDEKDSTRGRANVLREFITQNTKDNPFDHPEIKQAMDLCVSCKACKSECPSNVDMASLKAEFLYQYQKTNPVSLRSKLIAHNAKINTIAHKFAGIYNFIGTQSWFKSLIGVHSQRTLPKLQSKTFRQWFSKVKQHNHSKSVYLFCDEYTNHFDVELGKKTVLLLNKLGYKVHIPMHSESARAYISKGFLKEAKSIATYNVNVFSTLVSDEIPLIGIEPSAILGFRDEYPNLLDTTLKITAENLAQNVFTIEEFLTNEINAQKIDVSKFTTKAETVYYHGHCHQKVLSSNVFAETVLGLPLNYKVETVDSGCCGMAGSFGYEKEHYDLSQQIGEDRLFPSLRKLNTEVIISASGTSCRHQISDGVHKIALHPIEVLYNALN
;
A
#
# COMPACT_ATOMS: atom_id res chain seq x y z
N MET A 1 77.09 -29.63 10.58
CA MET A 1 76.21 -28.43 10.76
C MET A 1 76.04 -27.62 9.46
N PHE A 2 75.92 -28.31 8.29
CA PHE A 2 75.77 -27.62 6.98
C PHE A 2 74.68 -28.22 6.09
N PHE A 3 73.92 -29.19 6.60
CA PHE A 3 72.85 -29.81 5.81
C PHE A 3 71.38 -29.45 6.23
N THR A 4 71.21 -28.62 7.30
CA THR A 4 69.84 -28.24 7.80
C THR A 4 69.30 -26.90 7.24
N ASN A 5 70.13 -26.16 6.50
CA ASN A 5 69.65 -24.84 5.95
C ASN A 5 69.11 -24.89 4.52
N PHE A 6 69.35 -25.96 3.77
CA PHE A 6 68.79 -26.03 2.38
C PHE A 6 67.33 -26.36 2.31
N ASN A 7 66.76 -27.12 3.27
CA ASN A 7 65.33 -27.50 3.28
C ASN A 7 64.42 -26.36 3.73
N ASN A 8 64.93 -25.35 4.48
CA ASN A 8 64.11 -24.20 4.85
C ASN A 8 64.03 -23.14 3.73
N TYR A 9 65.04 -23.02 2.88
CA TYR A 9 65.03 -22.12 1.73
C TYR A 9 64.11 -22.61 0.61
N SER A 10 64.04 -23.92 0.37
CA SER A 10 63.10 -24.46 -0.65
C SER A 10 61.65 -24.31 -0.23
N LYS A 11 61.31 -24.53 1.04
CA LYS A 11 59.98 -24.29 1.58
C LYS A 11 59.60 -22.80 1.58
N PHE A 12 60.54 -21.89 1.83
CA PHE A 12 60.28 -20.45 1.77
C PHE A 12 60.04 -19.97 0.33
N ILE A 13 60.74 -20.54 -0.64
CA ILE A 13 60.54 -20.26 -2.05
C ILE A 13 59.20 -20.86 -2.55
N GLU A 14 58.84 -22.09 -2.15
CA GLU A 14 57.54 -22.68 -2.47
C GLU A 14 56.37 -21.90 -1.85
N ILE A 15 56.46 -21.45 -0.60
CA ILE A 15 55.41 -20.63 0.05
C ILE A 15 55.31 -19.27 -0.63
N HIS A 16 56.45 -18.66 -1.02
CA HIS A 16 56.40 -17.36 -1.75
C HIS A 16 55.84 -17.50 -3.15
N PHE A 17 56.13 -18.58 -3.85
CA PHE A 17 55.54 -18.90 -5.17
C PHE A 17 54.02 -19.17 -5.06
N TYR A 18 53.61 -19.91 -4.02
CA TYR A 18 52.20 -20.21 -3.78
C TYR A 18 51.39 -18.94 -3.42
N PHE A 19 51.91 -18.07 -2.57
CA PHE A 19 51.30 -16.79 -2.26
C PHE A 19 51.31 -15.83 -3.45
N SER A 20 52.35 -15.80 -4.26
CA SER A 20 52.39 -14.98 -5.49
C SER A 20 51.44 -15.52 -6.55
N PHE A 21 51.21 -16.82 -6.63
CA PHE A 21 50.28 -17.45 -7.55
C PHE A 21 48.82 -17.16 -7.12
N LEU A 22 48.51 -17.28 -5.84
CA LEU A 22 47.18 -16.95 -5.29
C LEU A 22 46.86 -15.45 -5.44
N THR A 23 47.82 -14.56 -5.26
CA THR A 23 47.65 -13.12 -5.47
C THR A 23 47.52 -12.78 -6.95
N LEU A 24 48.16 -13.48 -7.85
CA LEU A 24 48.03 -13.33 -9.29
C LEU A 24 46.65 -13.83 -9.78
N GLU A 25 46.21 -15.01 -9.31
CA GLU A 25 44.87 -15.55 -9.61
C GLU A 25 43.76 -14.63 -9.06
N ALA A 26 43.89 -14.15 -7.83
CA ALA A 26 42.95 -13.21 -7.26
C ALA A 26 42.92 -11.87 -8.05
N SER A 27 44.08 -11.38 -8.46
CA SER A 27 44.20 -10.14 -9.26
C SER A 27 43.61 -10.30 -10.67
N ILE A 28 43.85 -11.46 -11.32
CA ILE A 28 43.28 -11.79 -12.60
C ILE A 28 41.75 -11.94 -12.47
N PHE A 29 41.27 -12.63 -11.42
CA PHE A 29 39.84 -12.79 -11.16
C PHE A 29 39.14 -11.45 -10.89
N ILE A 30 39.76 -10.57 -10.11
CA ILE A 30 39.28 -9.20 -9.86
C ILE A 30 39.26 -8.40 -11.16
N SER A 31 40.30 -8.48 -11.98
CA SER A 31 40.39 -7.75 -13.25
C SER A 31 39.39 -8.25 -14.28
N LEU A 32 39.16 -9.56 -14.37
CA LEU A 32 38.15 -10.16 -15.23
C LEU A 32 36.74 -9.80 -14.80
N ASN A 33 36.47 -9.79 -13.49
CA ASN A 33 35.19 -9.31 -12.96
C ASN A 33 34.97 -7.82 -13.23
N PHE A 34 36.02 -6.99 -13.11
CA PHE A 34 35.93 -5.56 -13.47
C PHE A 34 35.64 -5.35 -14.96
N LEU A 35 36.32 -6.12 -15.83
CA LEU A 35 36.09 -6.05 -17.27
C LEU A 35 34.70 -6.54 -17.65
N TYR A 36 34.22 -7.62 -17.01
CA TYR A 36 32.87 -8.14 -17.20
C TYR A 36 31.80 -7.12 -16.77
N LEU A 37 31.95 -6.51 -15.60
CA LEU A 37 31.04 -5.48 -15.12
C LEU A 37 31.05 -4.23 -16.00
N PHE A 38 32.22 -3.83 -16.51
CA PHE A 38 32.35 -2.70 -17.43
C PHE A 38 31.67 -2.98 -18.79
N LEU A 39 31.85 -4.18 -19.34
CA LEU A 39 31.19 -4.61 -20.56
C LEU A 39 29.67 -4.66 -20.38
N LEU A 40 29.18 -5.23 -19.27
CA LEU A 40 27.76 -5.25 -18.95
C LEU A 40 27.17 -3.84 -18.80
N GLN A 41 27.87 -2.90 -18.20
CA GLN A 41 27.45 -1.51 -18.08
C GLN A 41 27.33 -0.83 -19.46
N THR A 42 28.26 -1.14 -20.38
CA THR A 42 28.20 -0.64 -21.76
C THR A 42 27.02 -1.23 -22.51
N HIS A 43 26.74 -2.52 -22.32
CA HIS A 43 25.60 -3.20 -22.89
C HIS A 43 24.26 -2.67 -22.37
N LEU A 44 24.14 -2.32 -21.06
CA LEU A 44 22.94 -1.66 -20.51
C LEU A 44 22.69 -0.28 -21.14
N THR A 45 23.76 0.48 -21.38
CA THR A 45 23.64 1.78 -22.06
C THR A 45 23.09 1.63 -23.48
N SER A 46 23.56 0.63 -24.22
CA SER A 46 23.05 0.29 -25.55
C SER A 46 21.59 -0.17 -25.50
N LEU A 47 21.25 -1.05 -24.56
CA LEU A 47 19.87 -1.52 -24.35
C LEU A 47 18.93 -0.34 -24.07
N LYS A 48 19.33 0.60 -23.19
CA LYS A 48 18.54 1.79 -22.86
C LYS A 48 18.16 2.63 -24.06
N GLN A 49 19.01 2.68 -25.09
CA GLN A 49 18.75 3.41 -26.32
C GLN A 49 17.77 2.71 -27.26
N GLN A 50 17.62 1.38 -27.13
CA GLN A 50 16.73 0.56 -27.94
C GLN A 50 15.31 0.49 -27.42
N LEU A 51 15.12 0.75 -26.11
CA LEU A 51 13.81 0.70 -25.46
C LEU A 51 13.05 2.02 -25.66
N SER A 52 11.77 1.91 -25.94
CA SER A 52 10.83 3.03 -25.83
C SER A 52 10.43 3.31 -24.38
N GLY A 53 10.54 2.32 -23.54
CA GLY A 53 10.31 2.38 -22.10
C GLY A 53 11.49 2.95 -21.31
N GLU A 54 11.52 2.66 -20.02
CA GLU A 54 12.52 3.14 -19.06
C GLU A 54 13.44 2.00 -18.64
N LEU A 55 14.73 2.28 -18.44
CA LEU A 55 15.71 1.34 -17.89
C LEU A 55 16.58 2.05 -16.86
N TYR A 56 16.73 1.45 -15.69
CA TYR A 56 17.44 2.00 -14.55
C TYR A 56 18.39 0.98 -13.92
N ASP A 57 19.58 1.43 -13.55
CA ASP A 57 20.60 0.66 -12.85
C ASP A 57 21.15 1.38 -11.60
N SER A 58 20.52 2.50 -11.21
CA SER A 58 20.94 3.28 -10.04
C SER A 58 20.63 2.55 -8.72
N ALA A 59 21.45 2.79 -7.71
CA ALA A 59 21.27 2.22 -6.37
C ALA A 59 19.89 2.50 -5.78
N LEU A 60 19.36 3.71 -6.00
CA LEU A 60 18.00 4.09 -5.60
C LEU A 60 16.95 3.14 -6.18
N VAL A 61 16.97 2.95 -7.51
CA VAL A 61 15.91 2.16 -8.17
C VAL A 61 16.08 0.68 -7.84
N LYS A 62 17.30 0.16 -7.76
CA LYS A 62 17.55 -1.21 -7.27
C LYS A 62 16.99 -1.44 -5.87
N ALA A 63 17.20 -0.50 -4.95
CA ALA A 63 16.64 -0.58 -3.59
C ALA A 63 15.11 -0.57 -3.57
N LEU A 64 14.46 0.20 -4.45
CA LEU A 64 12.99 0.24 -4.59
C LEU A 64 12.41 -1.11 -5.00
N TYR A 65 13.08 -1.84 -5.87
CA TYR A 65 12.63 -3.09 -6.46
C TYR A 65 13.26 -4.35 -5.84
N ALA A 66 14.09 -4.19 -4.81
CA ALA A 66 14.74 -5.29 -4.10
C ALA A 66 13.77 -6.18 -3.31
N THR A 67 12.55 -5.71 -3.05
CA THR A 67 11.56 -6.41 -2.23
C THR A 67 10.17 -6.37 -2.87
N ASP A 68 9.30 -7.27 -2.41
CA ASP A 68 7.85 -7.24 -2.61
C ASP A 68 7.12 -7.17 -1.24
N ALA A 69 5.95 -7.77 -1.10
CA ALA A 69 5.27 -7.83 0.21
C ALA A 69 5.73 -9.03 1.07
N SER A 70 6.70 -9.81 0.62
CA SER A 70 7.28 -10.95 1.33
C SER A 70 8.41 -10.54 2.29
N VAL A 71 8.98 -11.53 2.94
CA VAL A 71 10.15 -11.38 3.82
C VAL A 71 11.49 -11.37 3.07
N TYR A 72 11.49 -11.39 1.74
CA TYR A 72 12.71 -11.49 0.93
C TYR A 72 13.21 -10.16 0.42
N ARG A 73 14.54 -10.11 0.20
CA ARG A 73 15.26 -8.96 -0.36
C ARG A 73 16.41 -9.45 -1.22
N GLU A 74 16.45 -9.00 -2.47
CA GLU A 74 17.59 -9.20 -3.35
C GLU A 74 17.68 -8.02 -4.33
N LEU A 75 18.88 -7.42 -4.45
CA LEU A 75 19.07 -6.28 -5.35
C LEU A 75 19.05 -6.76 -6.81
N PRO A 76 18.18 -6.21 -7.66
CA PRO A 76 18.14 -6.56 -9.06
C PRO A 76 19.38 -6.03 -9.80
N TYR A 77 19.74 -6.70 -10.90
CA TYR A 77 20.77 -6.22 -11.83
C TYR A 77 20.40 -4.87 -12.43
N ALA A 78 19.18 -4.76 -12.95
CA ALA A 78 18.58 -3.52 -13.45
C ALA A 78 17.04 -3.58 -13.29
N VAL A 79 16.37 -2.46 -13.52
CA VAL A 79 14.91 -2.36 -13.53
C VAL A 79 14.47 -1.76 -14.85
N ALA A 80 13.61 -2.47 -15.59
CA ALA A 80 13.01 -2.02 -16.84
C ALA A 80 11.50 -1.77 -16.65
N ILE A 81 10.99 -0.70 -17.26
CA ILE A 81 9.57 -0.36 -17.28
C ILE A 81 9.16 -0.24 -18.76
N PRO A 82 8.74 -1.36 -19.40
CA PRO A 82 8.43 -1.40 -20.82
C PRO A 82 7.15 -0.63 -21.14
N LYS A 83 7.08 -0.06 -22.33
CA LYS A 83 5.88 0.56 -22.90
C LYS A 83 5.15 -0.36 -23.88
N THR A 84 5.90 -1.24 -24.53
CA THR A 84 5.40 -2.07 -25.63
C THR A 84 5.86 -3.52 -25.52
N THR A 85 5.19 -4.41 -26.24
CA THR A 85 5.63 -5.80 -26.42
C THR A 85 7.02 -5.87 -27.07
N ALA A 86 7.36 -4.93 -27.97
CA ALA A 86 8.68 -4.86 -28.58
C ALA A 86 9.78 -4.56 -27.54
N ASP A 87 9.53 -3.73 -26.54
CA ASP A 87 10.46 -3.51 -25.45
C ASP A 87 10.74 -4.80 -24.67
N ILE A 88 9.69 -5.59 -24.38
CA ILE A 88 9.81 -6.87 -23.66
C ILE A 88 10.65 -7.84 -24.47
N LYS A 89 10.43 -7.92 -25.80
CA LYS A 89 11.21 -8.78 -26.70
C LYS A 89 12.68 -8.37 -26.71
N CYS A 90 12.96 -7.06 -26.79
CA CYS A 90 14.32 -6.52 -26.70
C CYS A 90 15.01 -6.90 -25.37
N LEU A 91 14.28 -6.84 -24.25
CA LEU A 91 14.78 -7.26 -22.94
C LEU A 91 15.08 -8.76 -22.87
N ILE A 92 14.25 -9.61 -23.45
CA ILE A 92 14.45 -11.05 -23.53
C ILE A 92 15.67 -11.39 -24.40
N ASP A 93 15.80 -10.74 -25.57
CA ASP A 93 16.95 -10.92 -26.45
C ASP A 93 18.26 -10.48 -25.79
N PHE A 94 18.23 -9.37 -25.04
CA PHE A 94 19.35 -8.92 -24.23
C PHE A 94 19.70 -9.93 -23.13
N ALA A 95 18.69 -10.41 -22.38
CA ALA A 95 18.86 -11.36 -21.29
C ALA A 95 19.49 -12.67 -21.79
N ARG A 96 19.00 -13.16 -22.94
CA ARG A 96 19.51 -14.35 -23.61
C ARG A 96 20.96 -14.20 -24.05
N SER A 97 21.31 -13.02 -24.60
CA SER A 97 22.67 -12.77 -25.12
C SER A 97 23.70 -12.48 -24.02
N ASN A 98 23.28 -12.11 -22.81
CA ASN A 98 24.15 -11.73 -21.71
C ASN A 98 24.02 -12.62 -20.47
N GLU A 99 23.31 -13.74 -20.57
CA GLU A 99 23.06 -14.69 -19.46
C GLU A 99 22.50 -14.03 -18.20
N VAL A 100 21.59 -13.07 -18.38
CA VAL A 100 20.91 -12.36 -17.29
C VAL A 100 19.47 -12.79 -17.25
N SER A 101 18.92 -13.07 -16.06
CA SER A 101 17.53 -13.47 -15.93
C SER A 101 16.55 -12.28 -16.00
N ILE A 102 15.32 -12.56 -16.40
CA ILE A 102 14.17 -11.65 -16.39
C ILE A 102 13.28 -11.99 -15.18
N ILE A 103 12.97 -11.00 -14.36
CA ILE A 103 12.07 -11.13 -13.22
C ILE A 103 10.80 -10.34 -13.53
N PRO A 104 9.71 -10.97 -13.98
CA PRO A 104 8.45 -10.29 -14.25
C PRO A 104 7.88 -9.71 -12.97
N ARG A 105 7.42 -8.47 -13.04
CA ARG A 105 6.81 -7.78 -11.91
C ARG A 105 5.55 -7.02 -12.33
N ALA A 106 4.52 -7.20 -11.54
CA ALA A 106 3.27 -6.46 -11.62
C ALA A 106 3.21 -5.42 -10.47
N ALA A 107 2.20 -5.47 -9.61
CA ALA A 107 2.09 -4.53 -8.48
C ALA A 107 3.09 -4.76 -7.34
N GLY A 108 3.80 -5.89 -7.31
CA GLY A 108 4.73 -6.25 -6.24
C GLY A 108 4.04 -6.42 -4.88
N THR A 109 2.85 -7.02 -4.89
CA THR A 109 2.05 -7.35 -3.68
C THR A 109 2.17 -8.81 -3.26
N SER A 110 3.02 -9.58 -3.93
CA SER A 110 3.31 -10.99 -3.65
C SER A 110 3.83 -11.18 -2.23
N LEU A 111 3.35 -12.23 -1.55
CA LEU A 111 3.73 -12.61 -0.17
C LEU A 111 4.78 -13.69 -0.11
N ALA A 112 5.10 -14.32 -1.23
CA ALA A 112 6.01 -15.47 -1.29
C ALA A 112 7.36 -15.17 -1.99
N GLY A 113 7.63 -13.91 -2.39
CA GLY A 113 8.89 -13.52 -3.02
C GLY A 113 8.97 -13.83 -4.51
N GLN A 114 7.84 -13.95 -5.21
CA GLN A 114 7.80 -14.28 -6.64
C GLN A 114 8.53 -13.25 -7.50
N CYS A 115 8.43 -11.96 -7.18
CA CYS A 115 9.06 -10.90 -7.97
C CYS A 115 10.34 -10.33 -7.34
N VAL A 116 11.03 -11.11 -6.51
CA VAL A 116 12.34 -10.80 -5.93
C VAL A 116 13.42 -11.66 -6.60
N GLY A 117 14.47 -11.03 -7.12
CA GLY A 117 15.58 -11.71 -7.77
C GLY A 117 16.65 -10.74 -8.24
N ASN A 118 17.83 -11.30 -8.64
CA ASN A 118 19.01 -10.53 -9.04
C ASN A 118 19.09 -10.23 -10.55
N GLY A 119 18.08 -10.64 -11.34
CA GLY A 119 18.00 -10.35 -12.76
C GLY A 119 17.49 -8.96 -13.09
N ILE A 120 17.06 -8.74 -14.34
CA ILE A 120 16.35 -7.51 -14.74
C ILE A 120 14.91 -7.64 -14.28
N VAL A 121 14.49 -6.81 -13.32
CA VAL A 121 13.09 -6.69 -12.93
C VAL A 121 12.35 -5.91 -14.01
N VAL A 122 11.29 -6.51 -14.57
CA VAL A 122 10.49 -5.92 -15.63
C VAL A 122 9.09 -5.57 -15.09
N ASP A 123 8.86 -4.29 -14.78
CA ASP A 123 7.61 -3.79 -14.21
C ASP A 123 6.65 -3.33 -15.31
N VAL A 124 5.58 -4.08 -15.52
CA VAL A 124 4.54 -3.80 -16.53
C VAL A 124 3.45 -2.83 -16.05
N SER A 125 3.44 -2.46 -14.77
CA SER A 125 2.29 -1.78 -14.14
C SER A 125 2.10 -0.32 -14.56
N LYS A 126 3.17 0.37 -15.04
CA LYS A 126 3.13 1.81 -15.34
C LYS A 126 2.55 2.13 -16.72
N TYR A 127 2.90 1.37 -17.74
CA TYR A 127 2.58 1.69 -19.12
C TYR A 127 1.75 0.64 -19.86
N MET A 128 1.88 -0.65 -19.49
CA MET A 128 1.14 -1.73 -20.12
C MET A 128 -0.18 -2.00 -19.40
N ASN A 129 -1.04 -1.00 -19.31
CA ASN A 129 -2.27 -0.99 -18.51
C ASN A 129 -3.53 -0.62 -19.33
N ALA A 130 -3.53 -0.89 -20.62
CA ALA A 130 -4.68 -0.64 -21.46
C ALA A 130 -5.71 -1.79 -21.41
N ILE A 131 -7.00 -1.43 -21.35
CA ILE A 131 -8.12 -2.32 -21.68
C ILE A 131 -8.30 -2.23 -23.19
N LEU A 132 -8.06 -3.36 -23.90
CA LEU A 132 -7.92 -3.37 -25.35
C LEU A 132 -9.25 -3.59 -26.09
N GLU A 133 -10.06 -4.51 -25.60
CA GLU A 133 -11.29 -4.93 -26.27
C GLU A 133 -12.26 -5.53 -25.27
N ILE A 134 -13.57 -5.35 -25.49
CA ILE A 134 -14.66 -6.01 -24.75
C ILE A 134 -15.66 -6.63 -25.71
N ASN A 135 -16.08 -7.86 -25.44
CA ASN A 135 -17.18 -8.52 -26.13
C ASN A 135 -18.25 -8.93 -25.11
N THR A 136 -19.32 -8.18 -25.04
CA THR A 136 -20.42 -8.41 -24.10
C THR A 136 -21.32 -9.57 -24.51
N GLN A 137 -21.33 -9.99 -25.79
CA GLN A 137 -22.14 -11.11 -26.26
C GLN A 137 -21.48 -12.44 -25.86
N GLU A 138 -20.16 -12.53 -26.05
CA GLU A 138 -19.37 -13.69 -25.66
C GLU A 138 -18.83 -13.60 -24.22
N GLN A 139 -19.09 -12.49 -23.50
CA GLN A 139 -18.72 -12.25 -22.11
C GLN A 139 -17.22 -12.37 -21.85
N TRP A 140 -16.42 -11.64 -22.61
CA TRP A 140 -14.98 -11.57 -22.36
C TRP A 140 -14.42 -10.14 -22.56
N VAL A 141 -13.25 -9.92 -21.98
CA VAL A 141 -12.45 -8.70 -22.13
C VAL A 141 -10.99 -9.05 -22.42
N ARG A 142 -10.32 -8.25 -23.25
CA ARG A 142 -8.89 -8.34 -23.52
C ARG A 142 -8.18 -7.17 -22.87
N VAL A 143 -7.13 -7.46 -22.09
CA VAL A 143 -6.41 -6.46 -21.31
C VAL A 143 -4.90 -6.68 -21.38
N GLN A 144 -4.14 -5.61 -21.13
CA GLN A 144 -2.71 -5.68 -20.86
C GLN A 144 -2.44 -6.07 -19.38
N PRO A 145 -1.27 -6.66 -19.07
CA PRO A 145 -0.99 -7.23 -17.76
C PRO A 145 -0.95 -6.21 -16.60
N GLY A 146 -0.73 -4.93 -16.89
CA GLY A 146 -0.68 -3.85 -15.92
C GLY A 146 -2.03 -3.26 -15.51
N VAL A 147 -3.15 -3.68 -16.12
CA VAL A 147 -4.50 -3.23 -15.74
C VAL A 147 -4.81 -3.63 -14.31
N VAL A 148 -5.25 -2.68 -13.49
CA VAL A 148 -5.64 -2.94 -12.10
C VAL A 148 -7.02 -3.60 -12.06
N ARG A 149 -7.20 -4.62 -11.21
CA ARG A 149 -8.44 -5.42 -11.15
C ARG A 149 -9.69 -4.56 -10.92
N ASP A 150 -9.68 -3.65 -9.95
CA ASP A 150 -10.84 -2.82 -9.67
C ASP A 150 -11.06 -1.74 -10.74
N GLU A 151 -10.00 -1.26 -11.40
CA GLU A 151 -10.11 -0.39 -12.58
C GLU A 151 -10.84 -1.11 -13.72
N LEU A 152 -10.51 -2.38 -13.95
CA LEU A 152 -11.23 -3.21 -14.91
C LEU A 152 -12.72 -3.33 -14.54
N ASN A 153 -13.02 -3.53 -13.27
CA ASN A 153 -14.41 -3.67 -12.83
C ASN A 153 -15.20 -2.36 -12.90
N GLU A 154 -14.60 -1.21 -12.63
CA GLU A 154 -15.23 0.09 -12.87
C GLU A 154 -15.50 0.32 -14.37
N PHE A 155 -14.58 -0.13 -15.24
CA PHE A 155 -14.80 -0.10 -16.69
C PHE A 155 -15.95 -1.03 -17.14
N LEU A 156 -16.05 -2.24 -16.57
CA LEU A 156 -17.04 -3.26 -16.95
C LEU A 156 -18.45 -2.98 -16.41
N LYS A 157 -18.55 -2.28 -15.29
CA LYS A 157 -19.80 -2.03 -14.58
C LYS A 157 -20.93 -1.40 -15.44
N PRO A 158 -20.68 -0.40 -16.31
CA PRO A 158 -21.71 0.16 -17.19
C PRO A 158 -22.27 -0.85 -18.21
N TYR A 159 -21.52 -1.90 -18.50
CA TYR A 159 -21.94 -2.98 -19.39
C TYR A 159 -22.69 -4.11 -18.68
N GLY A 160 -22.83 -4.03 -17.34
CA GLY A 160 -23.52 -5.04 -16.54
C GLY A 160 -22.66 -6.24 -16.16
N PHE A 161 -21.33 -6.13 -16.31
CA PHE A 161 -20.36 -7.22 -16.06
C PHE A 161 -19.29 -6.85 -15.02
N PHE A 162 -18.58 -7.86 -14.53
CA PHE A 162 -17.37 -7.70 -13.71
C PHE A 162 -16.46 -8.93 -13.82
N PHE A 163 -15.22 -8.79 -13.38
CA PHE A 163 -14.29 -9.90 -13.20
C PHE A 163 -14.44 -10.46 -11.78
N GLY A 164 -14.86 -11.73 -11.65
CA GLY A 164 -15.32 -12.35 -10.41
C GLY A 164 -14.29 -12.49 -9.28
N PRO A 165 -13.06 -13.02 -9.52
CA PRO A 165 -12.06 -13.19 -8.47
C PRO A 165 -11.73 -11.87 -7.76
N ASN A 166 -11.73 -11.88 -6.39
CA ASN A 166 -11.67 -10.65 -5.57
C ASN A 166 -10.64 -10.75 -4.45
N THR A 167 -9.42 -10.31 -4.72
CA THR A 167 -8.32 -10.32 -3.74
C THR A 167 -8.41 -9.13 -2.77
N SER A 168 -7.76 -9.23 -1.61
CA SER A 168 -7.63 -8.11 -0.66
C SER A 168 -6.86 -6.91 -1.25
N THR A 169 -6.10 -7.12 -2.32
CA THR A 169 -5.33 -6.10 -3.04
C THR A 169 -6.01 -5.60 -4.31
N ALA A 170 -7.28 -5.92 -4.53
CA ALA A 170 -8.01 -5.68 -5.77
C ALA A 170 -7.91 -4.25 -6.33
N ASN A 171 -7.84 -3.24 -5.46
CA ASN A 171 -7.71 -1.83 -5.84
C ASN A 171 -6.30 -1.41 -6.30
N ARG A 172 -5.33 -2.37 -6.39
CA ARG A 172 -3.93 -2.11 -6.75
C ARG A 172 -3.19 -3.28 -7.38
N CYS A 173 -3.64 -4.53 -7.22
CA CYS A 173 -3.09 -5.67 -7.95
C CYS A 173 -3.46 -5.58 -9.43
N THR A 174 -2.60 -6.13 -10.30
CA THR A 174 -2.83 -6.07 -11.74
C THR A 174 -3.13 -7.44 -12.32
N MET A 175 -3.82 -7.47 -13.45
CA MET A 175 -4.31 -8.71 -14.08
C MET A 175 -3.18 -9.68 -14.39
N GLY A 176 -2.02 -9.20 -14.85
CA GLY A 176 -0.85 -10.05 -15.08
C GLY A 176 -0.30 -10.67 -13.81
N GLY A 177 -0.36 -9.95 -12.67
CA GLY A 177 0.01 -10.49 -11.36
C GLY A 177 -1.00 -11.53 -10.86
N MET A 178 -2.29 -11.28 -11.06
CA MET A 178 -3.35 -12.25 -10.71
C MET A 178 -3.23 -13.55 -11.49
N VAL A 179 -2.91 -13.48 -12.79
CA VAL A 179 -2.64 -14.66 -13.62
C VAL A 179 -1.36 -15.36 -13.16
N GLY A 180 -0.26 -14.61 -12.96
CA GLY A 180 1.01 -15.20 -12.52
C GLY A 180 0.90 -15.97 -11.21
N ASN A 181 0.05 -15.51 -10.29
CA ASN A 181 -0.22 -16.17 -9.02
C ASN A 181 -1.43 -17.11 -9.03
N ASN A 182 -2.28 -17.09 -10.06
CA ASN A 182 -3.60 -17.70 -10.02
C ASN A 182 -4.45 -17.23 -8.81
N SER A 183 -4.49 -15.93 -8.57
CA SER A 183 -5.17 -15.35 -7.42
C SER A 183 -6.67 -15.59 -7.43
N CYS A 184 -7.31 -15.69 -6.26
CA CYS A 184 -8.76 -15.82 -6.13
C CYS A 184 -9.36 -14.88 -5.06
N GLY A 185 -9.32 -15.20 -3.76
CA GLY A 185 -9.81 -14.36 -2.68
C GLY A 185 -11.22 -14.71 -2.15
N SER A 186 -11.87 -13.76 -1.46
CA SER A 186 -13.05 -14.02 -0.63
C SER A 186 -14.29 -14.55 -1.37
N THR A 187 -14.43 -14.26 -2.64
CA THR A 187 -15.58 -14.69 -3.48
C THR A 187 -15.31 -15.95 -4.30
N SER A 188 -14.19 -16.65 -4.05
CA SER A 188 -13.80 -17.82 -4.84
C SER A 188 -14.75 -19.02 -4.69
N ILE A 189 -15.51 -19.09 -3.61
CA ILE A 189 -16.53 -20.13 -3.42
C ILE A 189 -17.69 -19.99 -4.41
N GLU A 190 -17.88 -18.80 -5.00
CA GLU A 190 -18.89 -18.51 -6.03
C GLU A 190 -18.24 -18.36 -7.42
N TYR A 191 -17.09 -17.66 -7.52
CA TYR A 191 -16.50 -17.27 -8.82
C TYR A 191 -15.19 -17.99 -9.14
N GLY A 192 -14.70 -18.93 -8.32
CA GLY A 192 -13.47 -19.66 -8.59
C GLY A 192 -12.20 -18.79 -8.52
N SER A 193 -11.18 -19.20 -9.30
CA SER A 193 -9.86 -18.57 -9.38
C SER A 193 -9.65 -17.80 -10.69
N THR A 194 -8.55 -17.07 -10.81
CA THR A 194 -8.15 -16.40 -12.05
C THR A 194 -7.96 -17.38 -13.21
N ARG A 195 -7.47 -18.61 -12.95
CA ARG A 195 -7.33 -19.69 -13.93
C ARG A 195 -8.67 -20.04 -14.58
N ASP A 196 -9.73 -20.09 -13.81
CA ASP A 196 -11.06 -20.46 -14.29
C ASP A 196 -11.61 -19.41 -15.27
N HIS A 197 -11.21 -18.15 -15.10
CA HIS A 197 -11.62 -17.02 -15.94
C HIS A 197 -10.62 -16.68 -17.06
N THR A 198 -9.48 -17.38 -17.19
CA THR A 198 -8.50 -17.08 -18.23
C THR A 198 -8.78 -17.90 -19.49
N LEU A 199 -9.22 -17.20 -20.56
CA LEU A 199 -9.58 -17.80 -21.85
C LEU A 199 -8.38 -17.90 -22.80
N ALA A 200 -7.53 -16.86 -22.84
CA ALA A 200 -6.32 -16.87 -23.65
C ALA A 200 -5.23 -15.98 -23.08
N ILE A 201 -3.98 -16.33 -23.38
CA ILE A 201 -2.79 -15.54 -23.00
C ILE A 201 -1.92 -15.35 -24.24
N LYS A 202 -1.60 -14.08 -24.58
CA LYS A 202 -0.46 -13.80 -25.46
C LYS A 202 0.79 -13.68 -24.63
N ALA A 203 1.85 -14.33 -25.06
CA ALA A 203 3.11 -14.39 -24.35
C ALA A 203 4.31 -14.36 -25.30
N ILE A 204 5.47 -14.03 -24.74
CA ILE A 204 6.77 -14.18 -25.41
C ILE A 204 7.49 -15.34 -24.73
N LEU A 205 7.92 -16.31 -25.52
CA LEU A 205 8.71 -17.46 -25.08
C LEU A 205 10.19 -17.10 -24.90
N SER A 206 10.96 -18.02 -24.32
CA SER A 206 12.39 -17.83 -24.03
C SER A 206 13.28 -17.67 -25.27
N ASP A 207 12.81 -18.11 -26.44
CA ASP A 207 13.48 -17.89 -27.73
C ASP A 207 13.12 -16.53 -28.38
N GLY A 208 12.23 -15.75 -27.80
CA GLY A 208 11.74 -14.46 -28.32
C GLY A 208 10.54 -14.60 -29.24
N SER A 209 10.00 -15.81 -29.47
CA SER A 209 8.79 -16.01 -30.27
C SER A 209 7.54 -15.54 -29.53
N GLU A 210 6.62 -14.91 -30.28
CA GLU A 210 5.32 -14.48 -29.77
C GLU A 210 4.28 -15.57 -30.04
N VAL A 211 3.51 -15.94 -29.02
CA VAL A 211 2.51 -17.00 -29.07
C VAL A 211 1.21 -16.55 -28.44
N GLU A 212 0.08 -17.14 -28.89
CA GLU A 212 -1.20 -17.04 -28.19
C GLU A 212 -1.68 -18.44 -27.81
N PHE A 213 -1.87 -18.66 -26.52
CA PHE A 213 -2.44 -19.89 -25.98
C PHE A 213 -3.92 -19.66 -25.70
N SER A 214 -4.75 -20.49 -26.28
CA SER A 214 -6.22 -20.49 -26.18
C SER A 214 -6.75 -21.92 -26.24
N ASP A 215 -8.05 -22.08 -26.15
CA ASP A 215 -8.71 -23.36 -26.26
C ASP A 215 -8.42 -24.00 -27.61
N LEU A 216 -8.10 -25.31 -27.61
CA LEU A 216 -7.78 -26.10 -28.80
C LEU A 216 -8.67 -27.35 -28.89
N THR A 217 -9.17 -27.60 -30.07
CA THR A 217 -9.71 -28.90 -30.45
C THR A 217 -8.58 -29.95 -30.58
N GLN A 218 -8.94 -31.23 -30.63
CA GLN A 218 -7.96 -32.30 -30.81
C GLN A 218 -7.12 -32.14 -32.11
N ASP A 219 -7.76 -31.69 -33.19
CA ASP A 219 -7.07 -31.52 -34.50
C ASP A 219 -6.12 -30.33 -34.47
N GLU A 220 -6.54 -29.22 -33.85
CA GLU A 220 -5.67 -28.04 -33.65
C GLU A 220 -4.49 -28.37 -32.75
N PHE A 221 -4.70 -29.11 -31.67
CA PHE A 221 -3.62 -29.60 -30.81
C PHE A 221 -2.61 -30.43 -31.59
N ASN A 222 -3.10 -31.40 -32.38
CA ASN A 222 -2.24 -32.25 -33.24
C ASN A 222 -1.47 -31.40 -34.25
N SER A 223 -2.10 -30.36 -34.82
CA SER A 223 -1.43 -29.45 -35.75
C SER A 223 -0.30 -28.68 -35.05
N LYS A 224 -0.51 -28.21 -33.81
CA LYS A 224 0.50 -27.51 -33.00
C LYS A 224 1.72 -28.39 -32.65
N THR A 225 1.59 -29.73 -32.67
CA THR A 225 2.73 -30.63 -32.47
C THR A 225 3.64 -30.72 -33.67
N GLN A 226 3.29 -30.11 -34.81
CA GLN A 226 4.11 -30.23 -36.02
C GLN A 226 5.22 -29.18 -36.06
N GLY A 227 6.37 -29.54 -36.69
CA GLY A 227 7.52 -28.63 -36.81
C GLY A 227 8.52 -28.71 -35.67
N ASN A 228 9.47 -27.75 -35.63
CA ASN A 228 10.60 -27.75 -34.69
C ASN A 228 10.73 -26.42 -33.91
N SER A 229 9.68 -25.60 -33.95
CA SER A 229 9.66 -24.38 -33.13
C SER A 229 9.64 -24.71 -31.62
N LEU A 230 10.00 -23.75 -30.78
CA LEU A 230 9.86 -23.92 -29.32
C LEU A 230 8.41 -24.22 -28.96
N GLU A 231 7.44 -23.46 -29.50
CA GLU A 231 6.02 -23.72 -29.30
C GLU A 231 5.63 -25.18 -29.66
N ALA A 232 6.05 -25.71 -30.86
CA ALA A 232 5.75 -27.07 -31.22
C ALA A 232 6.35 -28.09 -30.22
N ASN A 233 7.54 -27.83 -29.72
CA ASN A 233 8.18 -28.69 -28.72
C ASN A 233 7.43 -28.71 -27.37
N LEU A 234 6.79 -27.60 -26.96
CA LEU A 234 5.92 -27.58 -25.77
C LEU A 234 4.73 -28.54 -25.93
N TYR A 235 4.07 -28.53 -27.09
CA TYR A 235 2.93 -29.43 -27.37
C TYR A 235 3.38 -30.88 -27.50
N LYS A 236 4.52 -31.16 -28.14
CA LYS A 236 5.09 -32.53 -28.22
C LYS A 236 5.41 -33.07 -26.84
N GLN A 237 6.05 -32.26 -25.98
CA GLN A 237 6.43 -32.70 -24.65
C GLN A 237 5.19 -33.02 -23.82
N ILE A 238 4.24 -32.09 -23.70
CA ILE A 238 3.07 -32.33 -22.86
C ILE A 238 2.25 -33.53 -23.38
N HIS A 239 2.19 -33.73 -24.71
CA HIS A 239 1.55 -34.89 -25.30
C HIS A 239 2.22 -36.18 -24.87
N ALA A 240 3.56 -36.26 -24.93
CA ALA A 240 4.31 -37.42 -24.51
C ALA A 240 4.17 -37.73 -23.01
N GLU A 241 4.22 -36.67 -22.15
CA GLU A 241 4.11 -36.82 -20.71
C GLU A 241 2.68 -37.27 -20.28
N LEU A 242 1.64 -36.63 -20.77
CA LEU A 242 0.27 -36.92 -20.35
C LEU A 242 -0.39 -38.12 -21.05
N ASN A 243 0.19 -38.65 -22.09
CA ASN A 243 -0.21 -39.97 -22.63
C ASN A 243 0.45 -41.15 -21.91
N ASN A 244 1.44 -40.92 -21.04
CA ASN A 244 2.05 -41.96 -20.23
C ASN A 244 1.16 -42.29 -19.02
N PRO A 245 0.61 -43.52 -18.92
CA PRO A 245 -0.28 -43.90 -17.83
C PRO A 245 0.39 -43.87 -16.46
N VAL A 246 1.71 -44.09 -16.38
CA VAL A 246 2.47 -44.03 -15.14
C VAL A 246 2.48 -42.60 -14.62
N ILE A 247 2.79 -41.64 -15.48
CA ILE A 247 2.81 -40.21 -15.13
C ILE A 247 1.43 -39.73 -14.71
N ARG A 248 0.38 -40.14 -15.42
CA ARG A 248 -1.00 -39.80 -15.04
C ARG A 248 -1.39 -40.31 -13.65
N THR A 249 -0.96 -41.54 -13.32
CA THR A 249 -1.17 -42.10 -11.97
C THR A 249 -0.39 -41.29 -10.92
N GLN A 250 0.86 -40.94 -11.17
CA GLN A 250 1.67 -40.10 -10.29
C GLN A 250 1.05 -38.74 -10.05
N ILE A 251 0.48 -38.11 -11.10
CA ILE A 251 -0.24 -36.85 -10.97
C ILE A 251 -1.48 -37.02 -10.07
N LYS A 252 -2.31 -38.03 -10.34
CA LYS A 252 -3.52 -38.29 -9.54
C LYS A 252 -3.25 -38.56 -8.05
N GLU A 253 -2.16 -39.23 -7.75
CA GLU A 253 -1.77 -39.59 -6.38
C GLU A 253 -1.02 -38.46 -5.65
N GLY A 254 -0.24 -37.66 -6.36
CA GLY A 254 0.63 -36.66 -5.76
C GLY A 254 0.03 -35.25 -5.67
N TYR A 255 -0.87 -34.89 -6.58
CA TYR A 255 -1.55 -33.59 -6.52
C TYR A 255 -2.65 -33.56 -5.46
N PRO A 256 -3.09 -32.37 -5.00
CA PRO A 256 -4.17 -32.24 -4.02
C PRO A 256 -5.47 -32.91 -4.45
N LYS A 257 -6.32 -33.29 -3.50
CA LYS A 257 -7.66 -33.86 -3.77
C LYS A 257 -8.44 -32.98 -4.76
N ALA A 258 -9.16 -33.62 -5.68
CA ALA A 258 -9.97 -32.90 -6.68
C ALA A 258 -11.08 -32.01 -6.06
N SER A 259 -11.54 -32.35 -4.85
CA SER A 259 -12.49 -31.55 -4.07
C SER A 259 -11.93 -30.21 -3.58
N ILE A 260 -10.60 -30.06 -3.52
CA ILE A 260 -9.95 -28.82 -3.10
C ILE A 260 -9.88 -27.87 -4.31
N SER A 261 -10.70 -26.84 -4.32
CA SER A 261 -10.76 -25.86 -5.41
C SER A 261 -9.53 -24.93 -5.42
N ARG A 262 -8.92 -24.67 -4.25
CA ARG A 262 -7.75 -23.83 -4.10
C ARG A 262 -6.48 -24.66 -4.15
N ARG A 263 -5.92 -24.76 -5.35
CA ARG A 263 -4.75 -25.60 -5.68
C ARG A 263 -3.75 -24.83 -6.53
N ASN A 264 -2.72 -24.33 -5.89
CA ASN A 264 -1.71 -23.50 -6.58
C ASN A 264 -0.27 -23.91 -6.25
N THR A 265 -0.04 -25.17 -5.92
CA THR A 265 1.27 -25.77 -5.66
C THR A 265 1.90 -26.28 -6.95
N GLY A 266 3.05 -25.77 -7.34
CA GLY A 266 3.73 -26.13 -8.57
C GLY A 266 3.01 -25.67 -9.85
N TYR A 267 3.33 -26.29 -10.99
CA TYR A 267 2.62 -26.05 -12.24
C TYR A 267 1.34 -26.89 -12.31
N ALA A 268 0.26 -26.32 -12.80
CA ALA A 268 -1.06 -26.97 -12.88
C ALA A 268 -1.14 -28.01 -14.03
N VAL A 269 -0.29 -29.04 -13.97
CA VAL A 269 -0.27 -30.11 -14.97
C VAL A 269 -1.51 -30.99 -14.87
N ASP A 270 -2.05 -31.15 -13.67
CA ASP A 270 -3.29 -31.84 -13.39
C ASP A 270 -4.49 -31.21 -14.13
N ALA A 271 -4.55 -29.87 -14.25
CA ALA A 271 -5.57 -29.20 -15.02
C ALA A 271 -5.52 -29.52 -16.53
N LEU A 272 -4.34 -29.76 -17.09
CA LEU A 272 -4.19 -30.14 -18.51
C LEU A 272 -4.61 -31.59 -18.78
N MET A 273 -4.49 -32.47 -17.77
CA MET A 273 -4.78 -33.88 -17.90
C MET A 273 -6.26 -34.17 -18.15
N HIS A 274 -7.15 -33.38 -17.56
CA HIS A 274 -8.61 -33.58 -17.62
C HIS A 274 -9.26 -32.88 -18.82
N THR A 275 -8.60 -32.87 -19.97
CA THR A 275 -9.07 -32.19 -21.19
C THR A 275 -9.43 -33.17 -22.32
N ASN A 276 -10.12 -32.64 -23.36
CA ASN A 276 -10.56 -33.37 -24.55
C ASN A 276 -9.41 -34.16 -25.24
N VAL A 277 -8.17 -33.66 -25.14
CA VAL A 277 -6.98 -34.29 -25.75
C VAL A 277 -6.58 -35.58 -25.04
N PHE A 278 -6.75 -35.66 -23.74
CA PHE A 278 -6.21 -36.78 -22.94
C PHE A 278 -7.29 -37.66 -22.27
N GLU A 279 -8.43 -37.13 -21.92
CA GLU A 279 -9.51 -37.87 -21.22
C GLU A 279 -10.86 -37.82 -21.95
N HIS A 280 -10.91 -37.25 -23.17
CA HIS A 280 -12.12 -37.12 -23.98
C HIS A 280 -13.27 -36.44 -23.23
N THR A 281 -12.95 -35.46 -22.37
CA THR A 281 -13.91 -34.60 -21.69
C THR A 281 -14.41 -33.48 -22.62
N GLU A 282 -15.40 -32.72 -22.22
CA GLU A 282 -15.84 -31.52 -22.93
C GLU A 282 -14.87 -30.35 -22.79
N GLU A 283 -13.96 -30.36 -21.79
CA GLU A 283 -13.00 -29.30 -21.51
C GLU A 283 -11.88 -29.27 -22.56
N SER A 284 -11.72 -28.12 -23.20
CA SER A 284 -10.69 -27.90 -24.22
C SER A 284 -9.30 -27.83 -23.64
N PHE A 285 -8.29 -28.32 -24.36
CA PHE A 285 -6.90 -28.15 -23.98
C PHE A 285 -6.48 -26.68 -24.13
N ASN A 286 -5.86 -26.11 -23.09
CA ASN A 286 -5.39 -24.72 -23.10
C ASN A 286 -4.18 -24.51 -22.19
N PHE A 287 -3.03 -24.14 -22.75
CA PHE A 287 -1.83 -23.83 -21.98
C PHE A 287 -1.97 -22.56 -21.12
N SER A 288 -2.97 -21.72 -21.35
CA SER A 288 -3.26 -20.62 -20.42
C SER A 288 -3.49 -21.11 -18.99
N LYS A 289 -4.09 -22.32 -18.83
CA LYS A 289 -4.31 -22.96 -17.52
C LYS A 289 -3.00 -23.28 -16.80
N LEU A 290 -1.94 -23.65 -17.53
CA LEU A 290 -0.60 -23.90 -16.99
C LEU A 290 0.13 -22.60 -16.62
N LEU A 291 -0.05 -21.55 -17.44
CA LEU A 291 0.57 -20.24 -17.18
C LEU A 291 -0.03 -19.54 -15.97
N CYS A 292 -1.32 -19.80 -15.66
CA CYS A 292 -1.94 -19.34 -14.42
C CYS A 292 -1.30 -20.05 -13.21
N GLY A 293 -0.62 -19.32 -12.36
CA GLY A 293 0.14 -19.83 -11.22
C GLY A 293 1.59 -20.22 -11.55
N SER A 294 2.07 -19.97 -12.78
CA SER A 294 3.47 -20.25 -13.16
C SER A 294 4.48 -19.22 -12.63
N GLU A 295 4.04 -18.17 -11.97
CA GLU A 295 4.88 -17.12 -11.34
C GLU A 295 5.85 -16.45 -12.33
N GLY A 296 5.47 -16.40 -13.62
CA GLY A 296 6.31 -15.85 -14.69
C GLY A 296 7.60 -16.64 -14.92
N THR A 297 7.62 -17.95 -14.60
CA THR A 297 8.79 -18.82 -14.80
C THR A 297 8.81 -19.50 -16.16
N LEU A 298 7.70 -19.52 -16.91
CA LEU A 298 7.57 -20.25 -18.18
C LEU A 298 7.58 -19.33 -19.40
N ALA A 299 6.92 -18.19 -19.34
CA ALA A 299 6.81 -17.23 -20.43
C ALA A 299 6.55 -15.83 -19.89
N PHE A 300 6.73 -14.80 -20.72
CA PHE A 300 6.39 -13.43 -20.37
C PHE A 300 5.04 -13.03 -20.96
N THR A 301 4.04 -12.81 -20.13
CA THR A 301 2.66 -12.45 -20.52
C THR A 301 2.58 -11.01 -21.02
N THR A 302 1.96 -10.79 -22.21
CA THR A 302 1.79 -9.47 -22.83
C THR A 302 0.34 -9.03 -22.96
N GLU A 303 -0.61 -9.96 -23.13
CA GLU A 303 -2.04 -9.70 -23.16
C GLU A 303 -2.82 -10.88 -22.54
N LEU A 304 -4.00 -10.57 -22.01
CA LEU A 304 -4.90 -11.53 -21.37
C LEU A 304 -6.29 -11.39 -21.95
N LYS A 305 -6.91 -12.50 -22.37
CA LYS A 305 -8.34 -12.60 -22.66
C LYS A 305 -9.01 -13.28 -21.47
N LEU A 306 -9.92 -12.55 -20.81
CA LEU A 306 -10.53 -12.94 -19.55
C LEU A 306 -12.03 -13.04 -19.69
N GLN A 307 -12.62 -14.08 -19.12
CA GLN A 307 -14.05 -14.22 -18.98
C GLN A 307 -14.57 -13.22 -17.95
N ILE A 308 -15.66 -12.54 -18.28
CA ILE A 308 -16.41 -11.66 -17.39
C ILE A 308 -17.76 -12.28 -17.10
N VAL A 309 -18.28 -11.99 -15.91
CA VAL A 309 -19.57 -12.53 -15.44
C VAL A 309 -20.55 -11.40 -15.18
N PRO A 310 -21.87 -11.64 -15.23
CA PRO A 310 -22.88 -10.65 -14.86
C PRO A 310 -22.65 -10.10 -13.45
N LEU A 311 -23.01 -8.83 -13.24
CA LEU A 311 -22.92 -8.21 -11.91
C LEU A 311 -23.62 -9.08 -10.85
N PRO A 312 -23.08 -9.17 -9.63
CA PRO A 312 -23.67 -9.95 -8.55
C PRO A 312 -25.05 -9.40 -8.19
N LYS A 313 -25.88 -10.22 -7.56
CA LYS A 313 -27.20 -9.81 -7.05
C LYS A 313 -27.05 -8.56 -6.19
N PRO A 314 -27.94 -7.55 -6.34
CA PRO A 314 -27.71 -6.21 -5.81
C PRO A 314 -27.85 -6.09 -4.29
N PHE A 315 -28.63 -6.95 -3.65
CA PHE A 315 -28.88 -6.88 -2.22
C PHE A 315 -27.97 -7.85 -1.47
N GLN A 316 -27.14 -7.31 -0.60
CA GLN A 316 -26.21 -8.07 0.23
C GLN A 316 -26.53 -7.93 1.71
N VAL A 317 -26.31 -9.01 2.45
CA VAL A 317 -26.43 -9.09 3.91
C VAL A 317 -25.24 -9.89 4.42
N VAL A 318 -24.58 -9.42 5.47
CA VAL A 318 -23.48 -10.14 6.13
C VAL A 318 -23.92 -10.53 7.54
N LEU A 319 -23.93 -11.82 7.82
CA LEU A 319 -24.07 -12.36 9.18
C LEU A 319 -22.67 -12.49 9.79
N ASN A 320 -22.44 -11.79 10.89
CA ASN A 320 -21.19 -11.83 11.63
C ASN A 320 -21.40 -12.65 12.91
N ALA A 321 -21.02 -13.92 12.90
CA ALA A 321 -21.16 -14.82 14.03
C ALA A 321 -19.89 -14.79 14.91
N HIS A 322 -20.05 -14.66 16.23
CA HIS A 322 -18.97 -14.47 17.20
C HIS A 322 -18.76 -15.72 18.04
N PHE A 323 -17.49 -16.09 18.26
CA PHE A 323 -17.11 -17.37 18.89
C PHE A 323 -16.09 -17.19 20.00
N TYR A 324 -16.13 -18.12 20.98
CA TYR A 324 -15.14 -18.22 22.04
C TYR A 324 -13.90 -19.03 21.64
N SER A 325 -13.90 -19.68 20.47
CA SER A 325 -12.75 -20.43 19.97
C SER A 325 -12.72 -20.50 18.44
N ILE A 326 -11.51 -20.69 17.88
CA ILE A 326 -11.31 -20.96 16.44
C ILE A 326 -12.03 -22.26 16.04
N THR A 327 -11.93 -23.34 16.84
CA THR A 327 -12.55 -24.62 16.54
C THR A 327 -14.07 -24.51 16.34
N GLU A 328 -14.73 -23.74 17.19
CA GLU A 328 -16.17 -23.50 17.11
C GLU A 328 -16.54 -22.74 15.81
N SER A 329 -15.73 -21.75 15.43
CA SER A 329 -15.95 -21.01 14.18
C SER A 329 -15.79 -21.88 12.94
N LEU A 330 -14.87 -22.85 12.94
CA LEU A 330 -14.67 -23.78 11.83
C LEU A 330 -15.80 -24.84 11.74
N GLN A 331 -16.32 -25.30 12.87
CA GLN A 331 -17.54 -26.14 12.89
C GLN A 331 -18.72 -25.34 12.29
N SER A 332 -18.83 -24.07 12.62
CA SER A 332 -19.84 -23.16 12.06
C SER A 332 -19.67 -22.94 10.56
N THR A 333 -18.44 -22.95 10.05
CA THR A 333 -18.15 -22.88 8.61
C THR A 333 -18.80 -24.05 7.85
N LEU A 334 -18.71 -25.27 8.37
CA LEU A 334 -19.35 -26.44 7.77
C LEU A 334 -20.89 -26.31 7.70
N VAL A 335 -21.49 -25.66 8.70
CA VAL A 335 -22.93 -25.38 8.71
C VAL A 335 -23.26 -24.30 7.68
N ALA A 336 -22.48 -23.21 7.63
CA ALA A 336 -22.69 -22.09 6.75
C ALA A 336 -22.61 -22.49 5.26
N MET A 337 -21.62 -23.32 4.91
CA MET A 337 -21.40 -23.73 3.52
C MET A 337 -22.53 -24.58 2.93
N LYS A 338 -23.34 -25.24 3.76
CA LYS A 338 -24.56 -25.95 3.29
C LYS A 338 -25.62 -25.01 2.73
N LEU A 339 -25.56 -23.72 3.03
CA LEU A 339 -26.47 -22.68 2.54
C LEU A 339 -25.94 -21.93 1.31
N ALA A 340 -24.81 -22.37 0.74
CA ALA A 340 -24.16 -21.77 -0.44
C ALA A 340 -24.04 -20.23 -0.37
N PRO A 341 -23.32 -19.67 0.63
CA PRO A 341 -23.10 -18.23 0.74
C PRO A 341 -22.18 -17.72 -0.35
N SER A 342 -22.25 -16.41 -0.67
CA SER A 342 -21.36 -15.75 -1.63
C SER A 342 -19.93 -15.55 -1.09
N ALA A 343 -19.77 -15.43 0.24
CA ALA A 343 -18.48 -15.40 0.93
C ALA A 343 -18.61 -15.98 2.35
N CYS A 344 -17.54 -16.63 2.85
CA CYS A 344 -17.48 -17.18 4.21
C CYS A 344 -16.04 -17.05 4.72
N GLU A 345 -15.81 -16.04 5.56
CA GLU A 345 -14.48 -15.54 5.94
C GLU A 345 -14.30 -15.56 7.46
N LEU A 346 -13.14 -15.99 7.92
CA LEU A 346 -12.79 -16.01 9.35
C LEU A 346 -11.83 -14.87 9.69
N MET A 347 -11.98 -14.28 10.86
CA MET A 347 -11.04 -13.31 11.44
C MET A 347 -10.82 -13.65 12.91
N ASP A 348 -9.55 -13.81 13.34
CA ASP A 348 -9.19 -14.10 14.72
C ASP A 348 -9.03 -12.84 15.59
N LYS A 349 -8.90 -13.07 16.89
CA LYS A 349 -8.71 -12.05 17.90
C LYS A 349 -7.48 -11.18 17.65
N THR A 350 -6.38 -11.73 17.12
CA THR A 350 -5.14 -10.98 16.89
C THR A 350 -5.35 -9.83 15.93
N ILE A 351 -6.06 -10.09 14.84
CA ILE A 351 -6.42 -9.04 13.86
C ILE A 351 -7.43 -8.08 14.46
N LEU A 352 -8.46 -8.59 15.16
CA LEU A 352 -9.47 -7.75 15.80
C LEU A 352 -8.84 -6.80 16.81
N ASP A 353 -7.85 -7.23 17.57
CA ASP A 353 -7.12 -6.36 18.51
C ASP A 353 -6.32 -5.29 17.78
N CYS A 354 -5.65 -5.60 16.67
CA CYS A 354 -4.93 -4.61 15.85
C CYS A 354 -5.85 -3.52 15.24
N THR A 355 -7.16 -3.77 15.15
CA THR A 355 -8.12 -2.74 14.69
C THR A 355 -8.44 -1.69 15.75
N LYS A 356 -8.20 -1.97 17.03
CA LYS A 356 -8.55 -1.07 18.15
C LYS A 356 -7.79 0.25 18.10
N ASP A 357 -6.53 0.22 17.61
CA ASP A 357 -5.64 1.39 17.55
C ASP A 357 -5.54 2.02 16.15
N ASN A 358 -6.23 1.46 15.15
CA ASN A 358 -6.25 2.02 13.81
C ASN A 358 -7.44 2.97 13.62
N LEU A 359 -7.18 4.27 13.42
CA LEU A 359 -8.19 5.34 13.35
C LEU A 359 -9.30 5.09 12.32
N THR A 360 -8.98 4.46 11.20
CA THR A 360 -9.97 4.13 10.16
C THR A 360 -10.77 2.91 10.58
N GLN A 361 -10.11 1.86 11.06
CA GLN A 361 -10.75 0.60 11.34
C GLN A 361 -11.58 0.59 12.64
N GLN A 362 -11.27 1.47 13.60
CA GLN A 362 -12.11 1.66 14.79
C GLN A 362 -13.59 1.89 14.43
N LYS A 363 -13.85 2.70 13.41
CA LYS A 363 -15.21 3.02 12.94
C LYS A 363 -15.90 1.82 12.30
N ASN A 364 -15.13 0.89 11.75
CA ASN A 364 -15.63 -0.31 11.09
C ASN A 364 -15.92 -1.45 12.07
N ARG A 365 -15.61 -1.29 13.37
CA ARG A 365 -15.86 -2.28 14.43
C ARG A 365 -17.30 -2.32 14.96
N PHE A 366 -18.21 -1.54 14.42
CA PHE A 366 -19.58 -1.36 14.93
C PHE A 366 -20.38 -2.67 15.09
N PHE A 367 -20.02 -3.72 14.34
CA PHE A 367 -20.64 -5.03 14.36
C PHE A 367 -19.98 -6.02 15.34
N VAL A 368 -18.86 -5.65 15.98
CA VAL A 368 -18.11 -6.53 16.88
C VAL A 368 -18.74 -6.46 18.26
N GLU A 369 -19.27 -7.57 18.74
CA GLU A 369 -19.90 -7.71 20.05
C GLU A 369 -18.99 -8.46 21.03
N GLY A 370 -18.75 -7.88 22.20
CA GLY A 370 -17.87 -8.46 23.22
C GLY A 370 -16.39 -8.49 22.83
N ASP A 371 -15.70 -9.55 23.21
CA ASP A 371 -14.27 -9.78 22.90
C ASP A 371 -14.07 -11.19 22.30
N PRO A 372 -14.48 -11.41 21.05
CA PRO A 372 -14.46 -12.72 20.41
C PRO A 372 -13.04 -13.22 20.13
N GLU A 373 -12.82 -14.54 20.29
CA GLU A 373 -11.61 -15.22 19.80
C GLU A 373 -11.63 -15.37 18.28
N ALA A 374 -12.83 -15.46 17.68
CA ALA A 374 -13.02 -15.45 16.24
C ALA A 374 -14.39 -14.87 15.85
N ILE A 375 -14.44 -14.27 14.65
CA ILE A 375 -15.68 -13.89 13.96
C ILE A 375 -15.71 -14.61 12.61
N LEU A 376 -16.84 -15.25 12.28
CA LEU A 376 -17.13 -15.76 10.94
C LEU A 376 -18.08 -14.79 10.25
N MET A 377 -17.64 -14.21 9.14
CA MET A 377 -18.39 -13.28 8.30
C MET A 377 -18.94 -14.04 7.10
N VAL A 378 -20.26 -14.18 7.05
CA VAL A 378 -20.96 -14.94 5.99
C VAL A 378 -21.86 -14.02 5.19
N GLU A 379 -21.59 -13.89 3.89
CA GLU A 379 -22.35 -13.03 2.98
C GLU A 379 -23.38 -13.84 2.21
N PHE A 380 -24.60 -13.32 2.16
CA PHE A 380 -25.66 -13.79 1.29
C PHE A 380 -26.12 -12.67 0.36
N ARG A 381 -26.46 -13.02 -0.88
CA ARG A 381 -26.97 -12.09 -1.88
C ARG A 381 -28.32 -12.56 -2.41
N GLY A 382 -29.22 -11.57 -2.66
CA GLY A 382 -30.56 -11.83 -3.16
C GLY A 382 -30.97 -10.83 -4.24
N ASP A 383 -32.03 -11.18 -4.95
CA ASP A 383 -32.68 -10.28 -5.91
C ASP A 383 -33.47 -9.17 -5.20
N ASN A 384 -33.79 -9.38 -3.93
CA ASN A 384 -34.33 -8.40 -2.99
C ASN A 384 -33.72 -8.60 -1.60
N LEU A 385 -33.86 -7.60 -0.73
CA LEU A 385 -33.25 -7.61 0.60
C LEU A 385 -33.83 -8.72 1.51
N GLU A 386 -35.10 -9.04 1.38
CA GLU A 386 -35.75 -10.05 2.22
C GLU A 386 -35.26 -11.46 1.91
N ASP A 387 -34.94 -11.78 0.67
CA ASP A 387 -34.33 -13.05 0.28
C ASP A 387 -32.94 -13.22 0.92
N ALA A 388 -32.11 -12.18 0.85
CA ALA A 388 -30.78 -12.20 1.46
C ALA A 388 -30.87 -12.32 3.01
N LYS A 389 -31.79 -11.59 3.63
CA LYS A 389 -32.09 -11.69 5.07
C LYS A 389 -32.59 -13.06 5.49
N ALA A 390 -33.47 -13.68 4.70
CA ALA A 390 -34.01 -14.99 5.00
C ALA A 390 -32.91 -16.05 5.03
N GLN A 391 -31.96 -16.01 4.10
CA GLN A 391 -30.80 -16.90 4.08
C GLN A 391 -29.90 -16.68 5.31
N ALA A 392 -29.60 -15.45 5.65
CA ALA A 392 -28.79 -15.12 6.83
C ALA A 392 -29.48 -15.56 8.14
N LYS A 393 -30.79 -15.37 8.25
CA LYS A 393 -31.59 -15.86 9.40
C LYS A 393 -31.68 -17.39 9.47
N ALA A 394 -31.72 -18.08 8.34
CA ALA A 394 -31.66 -19.53 8.30
C ALA A 394 -30.33 -20.04 8.88
N LEU A 395 -29.20 -19.39 8.52
CA LEU A 395 -27.89 -19.69 9.11
C LEU A 395 -27.90 -19.42 10.62
N GLU A 396 -28.34 -18.24 11.05
CA GLU A 396 -28.42 -17.90 12.48
C GLU A 396 -29.22 -18.97 13.28
N THR A 397 -30.36 -19.41 12.72
CA THR A 397 -31.19 -20.41 13.33
C THR A 397 -30.47 -21.77 13.47
N GLN A 398 -29.73 -22.17 12.40
CA GLN A 398 -28.98 -23.42 12.41
C GLN A 398 -27.83 -23.40 13.41
N LEU A 399 -27.08 -22.28 13.47
CA LEU A 399 -25.99 -22.06 14.39
C LEU A 399 -26.48 -22.11 15.85
N LYS A 400 -27.59 -21.44 16.16
CA LYS A 400 -28.23 -21.47 17.47
C LYS A 400 -28.70 -22.90 17.87
N ALA A 401 -29.30 -23.60 16.92
CA ALA A 401 -29.73 -24.98 17.14
C ALA A 401 -28.54 -25.92 17.40
N ALA A 402 -27.40 -25.68 16.77
CA ALA A 402 -26.16 -26.41 16.99
C ALA A 402 -25.36 -25.93 18.22
N GLN A 403 -25.82 -24.91 18.93
CA GLN A 403 -25.14 -24.25 20.04
C GLN A 403 -23.75 -23.70 19.66
N LEU A 404 -23.60 -23.14 18.47
CA LEU A 404 -22.38 -22.59 17.92
C LEU A 404 -22.47 -21.06 17.87
N GLY A 405 -21.57 -20.37 18.57
CA GLY A 405 -21.49 -18.89 18.63
C GLY A 405 -22.35 -18.27 19.73
N TYR A 406 -21.97 -17.11 20.20
CA TYR A 406 -22.63 -16.40 21.30
C TYR A 406 -23.33 -15.10 20.85
N ALA A 407 -22.97 -14.54 19.68
CA ALA A 407 -23.61 -13.36 19.11
C ALA A 407 -23.65 -13.46 17.58
N TYR A 408 -24.63 -12.77 16.97
CA TYR A 408 -24.93 -12.88 15.54
C TYR A 408 -25.36 -11.52 15.00
N ALA A 409 -24.39 -10.66 14.71
CA ALA A 409 -24.61 -9.32 14.21
C ALA A 409 -24.96 -9.36 12.70
N LEU A 410 -26.19 -9.01 12.36
CA LEU A 410 -26.65 -8.90 10.99
C LEU A 410 -26.40 -7.50 10.46
N VAL A 411 -25.65 -7.36 9.36
CA VAL A 411 -25.33 -6.09 8.70
C VAL A 411 -25.90 -6.09 7.29
N GLU A 412 -26.49 -4.97 6.87
CA GLU A 412 -27.16 -4.81 5.58
C GLU A 412 -26.81 -3.49 4.89
N GLY A 413 -27.02 -3.40 3.59
CA GLY A 413 -26.79 -2.20 2.78
C GLY A 413 -25.33 -1.79 2.73
N ASP A 414 -25.09 -0.46 2.72
CA ASP A 414 -23.74 0.11 2.57
C ASP A 414 -22.77 -0.23 3.73
N ASP A 415 -23.32 -0.55 4.89
CA ASP A 415 -22.51 -0.94 6.06
C ASP A 415 -21.80 -2.28 5.86
N CYS A 416 -22.30 -3.15 4.97
CA CYS A 416 -21.59 -4.37 4.57
C CYS A 416 -20.19 -4.05 4.02
N ASN A 417 -20.04 -2.94 3.28
CA ASN A 417 -18.73 -2.51 2.78
C ASN A 417 -17.73 -2.22 3.91
N LYS A 418 -18.20 -1.68 5.05
CA LYS A 418 -17.34 -1.41 6.22
C LYS A 418 -16.85 -2.70 6.87
N VAL A 419 -17.69 -3.75 6.89
CA VAL A 419 -17.29 -5.09 7.37
C VAL A 419 -16.18 -5.64 6.49
N TRP A 420 -16.35 -5.57 5.17
CA TRP A 420 -15.35 -6.06 4.21
C TRP A 420 -14.08 -5.19 4.18
N ASP A 421 -14.16 -3.89 4.40
CA ASP A 421 -13.00 -3.01 4.51
C ASP A 421 -12.15 -3.36 5.73
N LEU A 422 -12.77 -3.68 6.87
CA LEU A 422 -12.06 -4.15 8.05
C LEU A 422 -11.36 -5.48 7.75
N ARG A 423 -12.05 -6.43 7.11
CA ARG A 423 -11.46 -7.73 6.74
C ARG A 423 -10.28 -7.56 5.75
N LYS A 424 -10.43 -6.74 4.71
CA LYS A 424 -9.37 -6.48 3.71
C LYS A 424 -8.11 -5.85 4.32
N ALA A 425 -8.26 -5.08 5.39
CA ALA A 425 -7.13 -4.44 6.07
C ALA A 425 -6.25 -5.42 6.86
N GLY A 426 -6.68 -6.67 7.08
CA GLY A 426 -6.06 -7.65 7.98
C GLY A 426 -4.54 -7.79 7.83
N LEU A 427 -4.03 -8.00 6.59
CA LEU A 427 -2.59 -8.10 6.33
C LEU A 427 -1.81 -6.86 6.79
N GLY A 428 -2.33 -5.67 6.46
CA GLY A 428 -1.68 -4.41 6.86
C GLY A 428 -1.73 -4.18 8.37
N LEU A 429 -2.83 -4.56 9.01
CA LEU A 429 -3.02 -4.41 10.46
C LEU A 429 -2.02 -5.24 11.27
N LEU A 430 -1.64 -6.42 10.81
CA LEU A 430 -0.66 -7.27 11.47
C LEU A 430 0.73 -6.63 11.59
N ALA A 431 1.06 -5.64 10.78
CA ALA A 431 2.28 -4.85 10.94
C ALA A 431 2.29 -4.01 12.23
N ASN A 432 1.11 -3.78 12.86
CA ASN A 432 0.99 -3.05 14.12
C ASN A 432 1.20 -3.91 15.37
N ILE A 433 1.42 -5.23 15.24
CA ILE A 433 1.84 -6.08 16.36
C ILE A 433 3.09 -5.43 17.00
N PRO A 434 3.08 -5.17 18.33
CA PRO A 434 4.20 -4.53 19.01
C PRO A 434 5.51 -5.33 18.93
N GLY A 435 6.64 -4.64 18.92
CA GLY A 435 7.97 -5.25 18.86
C GLY A 435 8.41 -5.72 17.48
N ASP A 436 9.52 -6.46 17.41
CA ASP A 436 10.13 -6.95 16.17
C ASP A 436 9.53 -8.27 15.66
N ALA A 437 8.91 -9.06 16.54
CA ALA A 437 8.19 -10.26 16.13
C ALA A 437 6.94 -9.87 15.35
N LYS A 438 6.77 -10.46 14.17
CA LYS A 438 5.64 -10.18 13.26
C LYS A 438 4.97 -11.47 12.78
N ALA A 439 3.74 -11.38 12.34
CA ALA A 439 3.03 -12.47 11.70
C ALA A 439 3.64 -12.75 10.32
N VAL A 440 4.42 -13.82 10.20
CA VAL A 440 5.23 -14.13 9.01
C VAL A 440 4.47 -15.03 8.05
N ALA A 441 4.42 -14.64 6.77
CA ALA A 441 3.73 -15.36 5.70
C ALA A 441 4.56 -16.55 5.17
N CYS A 442 4.90 -17.53 6.03
CA CYS A 442 5.72 -18.68 5.62
C CYS A 442 4.88 -19.92 5.27
N ILE A 443 3.82 -20.18 6.01
CA ILE A 443 2.84 -21.23 5.72
C ILE A 443 1.77 -20.64 4.82
N GLU A 444 1.20 -19.57 5.26
CA GLU A 444 0.24 -18.67 4.61
C GLU A 444 -1.08 -19.36 4.29
N ASP A 445 -1.21 -19.98 3.12
CA ASP A 445 -2.47 -20.33 2.47
C ASP A 445 -2.59 -21.82 2.16
N THR A 446 -2.25 -22.67 3.13
CA THR A 446 -2.50 -24.10 2.97
C THR A 446 -4.00 -24.39 2.89
N ALA A 447 -4.40 -25.21 1.91
CA ALA A 447 -5.79 -25.58 1.71
C ALA A 447 -6.00 -27.09 1.82
N VAL A 448 -7.11 -27.48 2.47
CA VAL A 448 -7.53 -28.87 2.63
C VAL A 448 -8.98 -29.03 2.19
N ASP A 449 -9.47 -30.26 2.11
CA ASP A 449 -10.90 -30.49 1.95
C ASP A 449 -11.67 -29.79 3.08
N LEU A 450 -12.81 -29.19 2.73
CA LEU A 450 -13.58 -28.39 3.70
C LEU A 450 -13.97 -29.21 4.95
N GLU A 451 -14.32 -30.48 4.76
CA GLU A 451 -14.68 -31.39 5.88
C GLU A 451 -13.48 -31.70 6.78
N ASP A 452 -12.24 -31.66 6.24
CA ASP A 452 -11.01 -31.88 6.98
C ASP A 452 -10.53 -30.63 7.73
N LEU A 453 -11.01 -29.44 7.38
CA LEU A 453 -10.49 -28.15 7.87
C LEU A 453 -10.47 -28.04 9.40
N PRO A 454 -11.51 -28.41 10.17
CA PRO A 454 -11.46 -28.33 11.64
C PRO A 454 -10.35 -29.19 12.25
N LEU A 455 -10.19 -30.43 11.78
CA LEU A 455 -9.14 -31.35 12.25
C LEU A 455 -7.75 -30.92 11.84
N TYR A 456 -7.60 -30.42 10.63
CA TYR A 456 -6.34 -29.84 10.12
C TYR A 456 -5.86 -28.69 11.00
N ILE A 457 -6.75 -27.73 11.32
CA ILE A 457 -6.41 -26.56 12.13
C ILE A 457 -6.16 -26.96 13.61
N GLU A 458 -6.86 -27.97 14.13
CA GLU A 458 -6.54 -28.52 15.44
C GLU A 458 -5.12 -29.10 15.48
N ALA A 459 -4.75 -29.93 14.49
CA ALA A 459 -3.41 -30.50 14.35
C ALA A 459 -2.34 -29.40 14.15
N PHE A 460 -2.62 -28.37 13.34
CA PHE A 460 -1.74 -27.21 13.18
C PHE A 460 -1.57 -26.41 14.47
N THR A 461 -2.64 -26.22 15.23
CA THR A 461 -2.57 -25.53 16.54
C THR A 461 -1.73 -26.33 17.54
N ALA A 462 -1.84 -27.66 17.51
CA ALA A 462 -0.99 -28.55 18.33
C ALA A 462 0.49 -28.47 17.90
N LEU A 463 0.73 -28.41 16.58
CA LEU A 463 2.06 -28.19 16.01
C LEU A 463 2.68 -26.88 16.51
N MET A 464 1.94 -25.75 16.44
CA MET A 464 2.42 -24.45 16.93
C MET A 464 2.74 -24.47 18.43
N LYS A 465 1.89 -25.14 19.23
CA LYS A 465 2.15 -25.35 20.67
C LYS A 465 3.44 -26.11 20.91
N SER A 466 3.78 -27.11 20.10
CA SER A 466 5.03 -27.89 20.23
C SER A 466 6.28 -27.05 19.98
N TYR A 467 6.18 -26.01 19.16
CA TYR A 467 7.23 -25.01 18.92
C TYR A 467 7.18 -23.83 19.89
N HIS A 468 6.28 -23.82 20.87
CA HIS A 468 6.03 -22.69 21.78
C HIS A 468 5.75 -21.37 21.05
N GLN A 469 5.11 -21.43 19.88
CA GLN A 469 4.83 -20.28 19.03
C GLN A 469 3.32 -20.02 18.96
N LYS A 470 2.98 -18.72 18.77
CA LYS A 470 1.62 -18.28 18.44
C LYS A 470 1.47 -18.14 16.93
N ALA A 471 0.25 -18.30 16.43
CA ALA A 471 -0.08 -18.03 15.04
C ALA A 471 -1.34 -17.17 14.93
N VAL A 472 -1.48 -16.49 13.81
CA VAL A 472 -2.69 -15.78 13.38
C VAL A 472 -3.46 -16.69 12.43
N TYR A 473 -4.80 -16.67 12.54
CA TYR A 473 -5.72 -17.47 11.74
C TYR A 473 -6.76 -16.56 11.09
N TYR A 474 -6.79 -16.47 9.79
CA TYR A 474 -7.82 -15.68 9.12
C TYR A 474 -8.01 -16.06 7.66
N ALA A 475 -9.06 -15.53 7.04
CA ALA A 475 -9.43 -15.58 5.63
C ALA A 475 -10.42 -16.72 5.31
N HIS A 476 -10.23 -17.40 4.29
CA HIS A 476 -11.12 -18.12 3.36
C HIS A 476 -11.66 -19.45 3.92
N ALA A 477 -12.24 -19.42 5.13
CA ALA A 477 -12.71 -20.64 5.81
C ALA A 477 -13.68 -21.45 4.93
N GLY A 478 -14.59 -20.79 4.21
CA GLY A 478 -15.54 -21.45 3.31
C GLY A 478 -14.90 -22.18 2.13
N ALA A 479 -13.65 -21.87 1.79
CA ALA A 479 -12.89 -22.53 0.73
C ALA A 479 -11.97 -23.65 1.23
N GLY A 480 -12.02 -24.00 2.52
CA GLY A 480 -11.09 -24.97 3.11
C GLY A 480 -9.67 -24.44 3.30
N GLU A 481 -9.47 -23.12 3.31
CA GLU A 481 -8.18 -22.45 3.40
C GLU A 481 -8.18 -21.41 4.51
N LEU A 482 -7.11 -21.37 5.30
CA LEU A 482 -6.84 -20.29 6.22
C LEU A 482 -5.41 -19.77 6.02
N HIS A 483 -5.24 -18.47 6.16
CA HIS A 483 -3.93 -17.86 6.26
C HIS A 483 -3.37 -18.11 7.67
N LEU A 484 -2.31 -18.90 7.72
CA LEU A 484 -1.66 -19.36 8.93
C LEU A 484 -0.31 -18.68 9.09
N ARG A 485 -0.19 -17.76 10.05
CA ARG A 485 1.01 -16.94 10.23
C ARG A 485 1.60 -17.06 11.62
N PRO A 486 2.70 -17.80 11.79
CA PRO A 486 3.45 -17.79 13.06
C PRO A 486 4.00 -16.40 13.34
N ILE A 487 4.07 -16.04 14.63
CA ILE A 487 4.62 -14.75 15.08
C ILE A 487 6.11 -14.95 15.37
N LEU A 488 6.98 -14.48 14.48
CA LEU A 488 8.43 -14.70 14.52
C LEU A 488 9.20 -13.38 14.36
N ASN A 489 10.37 -13.32 15.01
CA ASN A 489 11.33 -12.22 14.83
C ASN A 489 12.45 -12.63 13.89
N LEU A 490 12.31 -12.39 12.59
CA LEU A 490 13.32 -12.73 11.58
C LEU A 490 14.63 -11.92 11.67
N LYS A 491 14.75 -11.01 12.63
CA LYS A 491 16.04 -10.39 12.99
C LYS A 491 16.86 -11.26 13.95
N SER A 492 16.32 -12.39 14.44
CA SER A 492 16.99 -13.34 15.32
C SER A 492 17.29 -14.63 14.57
N SER A 493 18.51 -15.13 14.66
CA SER A 493 18.90 -16.41 14.05
C SER A 493 18.12 -17.58 14.59
N SER A 494 17.70 -17.57 15.87
CA SER A 494 16.83 -18.61 16.46
C SER A 494 15.48 -18.68 15.78
N ASP A 495 14.87 -17.54 15.47
CA ASP A 495 13.56 -17.48 14.82
C ASP A 495 13.64 -17.76 13.32
N VAL A 496 14.80 -17.50 12.67
CA VAL A 496 15.04 -17.95 11.29
C VAL A 496 15.09 -19.48 11.21
N ILE A 497 15.62 -20.17 12.22
CA ILE A 497 15.56 -21.63 12.31
C ILE A 497 14.11 -22.09 12.50
N LEU A 498 13.34 -21.43 13.35
CA LEU A 498 11.92 -21.74 13.55
C LEU A 498 11.09 -21.48 12.30
N PHE A 499 11.36 -20.39 11.59
CA PHE A 499 10.74 -20.07 10.31
C PHE A 499 10.82 -21.25 9.32
N ARG A 500 12.00 -21.86 9.19
CA ARG A 500 12.20 -23.04 8.33
C ARG A 500 11.52 -24.29 8.91
N SER A 501 11.75 -24.57 10.20
CA SER A 501 11.29 -25.81 10.83
C SER A 501 9.75 -25.91 10.87
N ILE A 502 9.08 -24.80 11.16
CA ILE A 502 7.61 -24.71 11.18
C ILE A 502 7.06 -24.87 9.76
N SER A 503 7.68 -24.26 8.75
CA SER A 503 7.24 -24.38 7.36
C SER A 503 7.36 -25.83 6.86
N GLU A 504 8.47 -26.49 7.14
CA GLU A 504 8.68 -27.90 6.79
C GLU A 504 7.68 -28.83 7.48
N ALA A 505 7.44 -28.62 8.77
CA ALA A 505 6.48 -29.41 9.53
C ALA A 505 5.03 -29.20 9.03
N SER A 506 4.68 -27.97 8.63
CA SER A 506 3.38 -27.65 8.06
C SER A 506 3.21 -28.24 6.65
N ALA A 507 4.27 -28.29 5.84
CA ALA A 507 4.26 -28.98 4.54
C ALA A 507 4.00 -30.48 4.71
N LYS A 508 4.60 -31.12 5.71
CA LYS A 508 4.32 -32.54 6.05
C LYS A 508 2.88 -32.72 6.51
N LEU A 509 2.38 -31.80 7.32
CA LEU A 509 1.01 -31.87 7.83
C LEU A 509 -0.01 -31.74 6.70
N VAL A 510 0.08 -30.74 5.84
CA VAL A 510 -0.87 -30.55 4.74
C VAL A 510 -0.83 -31.71 3.76
N LYS A 511 0.35 -32.30 3.49
CA LYS A 511 0.48 -33.52 2.69
C LYS A 511 -0.32 -34.69 3.28
N SER A 512 -0.35 -34.87 4.59
CA SER A 512 -1.09 -35.97 5.22
C SER A 512 -2.61 -35.89 4.99
N TYR A 513 -3.13 -34.69 4.66
CA TYR A 513 -4.51 -34.46 4.26
C TYR A 513 -4.70 -34.46 2.74
N GLN A 514 -3.67 -34.76 1.93
CA GLN A 514 -3.65 -34.54 0.49
C GLN A 514 -4.13 -33.12 0.11
N GLY A 515 -3.68 -32.13 0.89
CA GLY A 515 -4.00 -30.73 0.70
C GLY A 515 -3.01 -30.01 -0.22
N ALA A 516 -3.29 -28.75 -0.52
CA ALA A 516 -2.41 -27.87 -1.27
C ALA A 516 -1.49 -27.11 -0.32
N LEU A 517 -0.19 -27.06 -0.63
CA LEU A 517 0.79 -26.27 0.11
C LEU A 517 0.54 -24.75 -0.08
N SER A 518 0.01 -24.39 -1.23
CA SER A 518 -0.51 -23.05 -1.52
C SER A 518 -1.87 -23.15 -2.20
N GLY A 519 -2.84 -22.39 -1.70
CA GLY A 519 -4.19 -22.28 -2.26
C GLY A 519 -4.28 -21.19 -3.33
N GLU A 520 -3.70 -19.99 -3.08
CA GLU A 520 -3.78 -18.84 -3.98
C GLU A 520 -2.48 -18.01 -4.09
N HIS A 521 -1.60 -18.00 -3.08
CA HIS A 521 -0.45 -17.08 -3.04
C HIS A 521 0.76 -17.58 -3.85
N GLY A 522 0.77 -18.82 -4.32
CA GLY A 522 1.86 -19.46 -5.05
C GLY A 522 2.99 -19.93 -4.12
N ASP A 523 3.99 -20.55 -4.74
CA ASP A 523 5.10 -21.16 -4.00
C ASP A 523 6.23 -20.16 -3.74
N GLY A 524 6.62 -19.39 -4.74
CA GLY A 524 7.64 -18.35 -4.66
C GLY A 524 8.99 -18.88 -4.14
N ARG A 525 9.61 -18.06 -3.26
CA ARG A 525 10.83 -18.47 -2.55
C ARG A 525 10.54 -19.21 -1.25
N VAL A 526 9.35 -19.01 -0.68
CA VAL A 526 9.04 -19.49 0.67
C VAL A 526 8.62 -20.94 0.70
N ARG A 527 8.00 -21.46 -0.36
CA ARG A 527 7.41 -22.81 -0.39
C ARG A 527 7.99 -23.73 -1.45
N SER A 528 8.62 -23.20 -2.50
CA SER A 528 9.09 -23.99 -3.65
C SER A 528 10.02 -25.15 -3.26
N GLU A 529 10.85 -25.03 -2.22
CA GLU A 529 11.74 -26.11 -1.81
C GLU A 529 10.99 -27.32 -1.23
N PHE A 530 9.72 -27.15 -0.79
CA PHE A 530 8.89 -28.22 -0.25
C PHE A 530 8.00 -28.90 -1.29
N ILE A 531 7.99 -28.43 -2.55
CA ILE A 531 7.21 -29.06 -3.64
C ILE A 531 7.53 -30.54 -3.81
N PRO A 532 8.82 -30.99 -3.85
CA PRO A 532 9.14 -32.40 -3.95
C PRO A 532 8.55 -33.24 -2.81
N MET A 533 8.50 -32.66 -1.60
CA MET A 533 7.93 -33.31 -0.44
C MET A 533 6.39 -33.46 -0.56
N VAL A 534 5.70 -32.42 -1.05
CA VAL A 534 4.23 -32.39 -1.10
C VAL A 534 3.70 -33.15 -2.31
N LEU A 535 4.19 -32.85 -3.52
CA LEU A 535 3.72 -33.48 -4.76
C LEU A 535 4.39 -34.84 -5.07
N GLY A 536 5.49 -35.18 -4.38
CA GLY A 536 6.31 -36.34 -4.66
C GLY A 536 7.44 -36.04 -5.67
N GLU A 537 8.54 -36.80 -5.56
CA GLU A 537 9.75 -36.57 -6.36
C GLU A 537 9.48 -36.75 -7.87
N ASP A 538 8.69 -37.75 -8.26
CA ASP A 538 8.37 -38.03 -9.68
C ASP A 538 7.63 -36.85 -10.34
N ASN A 539 6.63 -36.29 -9.65
CA ASN A 539 5.94 -35.11 -10.11
C ASN A 539 6.88 -33.89 -10.17
N TYR A 540 7.76 -33.75 -9.18
CA TYR A 540 8.75 -32.67 -9.21
C TYR A 540 9.70 -32.77 -10.40
N GLN A 541 10.13 -33.98 -10.76
CA GLN A 541 10.94 -34.22 -11.98
C GLN A 541 10.13 -33.90 -13.26
N LEU A 542 8.81 -34.13 -13.29
CA LEU A 542 7.94 -33.70 -14.38
C LEU A 542 7.94 -32.15 -14.48
N LEU A 543 7.78 -31.42 -13.35
CA LEU A 543 7.84 -29.95 -13.34
C LEU A 543 9.19 -29.43 -13.86
N LYS A 544 10.31 -30.07 -13.50
CA LYS A 544 11.65 -29.74 -14.02
C LYS A 544 11.76 -29.92 -15.53
N ARG A 545 11.22 -31.01 -16.08
CA ARG A 545 11.21 -31.26 -17.52
C ARG A 545 10.37 -30.22 -18.25
N ILE A 546 9.20 -29.84 -17.70
CA ILE A 546 8.37 -28.76 -18.25
C ILE A 546 9.17 -27.46 -18.28
N LYS A 547 9.73 -27.04 -17.16
CA LYS A 547 10.54 -25.82 -17.09
C LYS A 547 11.68 -25.82 -18.09
N SER A 548 12.42 -26.92 -18.20
CA SER A 548 13.58 -27.02 -19.12
C SER A 548 13.18 -26.96 -20.59
N THR A 549 11.98 -27.40 -20.97
CA THR A 549 11.48 -27.28 -22.34
C THR A 549 10.97 -25.86 -22.62
N TRP A 550 10.24 -25.25 -21.71
CA TRP A 550 9.73 -23.88 -21.85
C TRP A 550 10.85 -22.84 -21.84
N ASP A 551 11.86 -23.06 -21.01
CA ASP A 551 12.92 -22.07 -20.73
C ASP A 551 14.28 -22.78 -20.56
N PRO A 552 14.86 -23.28 -21.64
CA PRO A 552 16.11 -24.07 -21.61
C PRO A 552 17.32 -23.26 -21.15
N LEU A 553 17.29 -21.93 -21.24
CA LEU A 553 18.36 -21.02 -20.79
C LEU A 553 18.14 -20.48 -19.38
N VAL A 554 17.07 -20.90 -18.70
CA VAL A 554 16.71 -20.45 -17.34
C VAL A 554 16.62 -18.91 -17.23
N LEU A 555 16.06 -18.28 -18.26
CA LEU A 555 15.92 -16.83 -18.34
C LEU A 555 14.82 -16.29 -17.42
N PHE A 556 13.68 -16.99 -17.35
CA PHE A 556 12.49 -16.51 -16.68
C PHE A 556 12.47 -16.91 -15.21
N ASN A 557 12.56 -15.91 -14.35
CA ASN A 557 12.32 -15.95 -12.90
C ASN A 557 12.90 -17.18 -12.18
N PRO A 558 14.21 -17.42 -12.27
CA PRO A 558 14.85 -18.63 -11.73
C PRO A 558 14.69 -18.75 -10.22
N GLY A 559 14.78 -20.01 -9.72
CA GLY A 559 14.76 -20.31 -8.29
C GLY A 559 13.36 -20.24 -7.63
N LYS A 560 12.29 -20.30 -8.44
CA LYS A 560 10.89 -20.45 -8.02
C LYS A 560 10.28 -21.67 -8.68
N ILE A 561 9.40 -22.36 -7.98
CA ILE A 561 8.72 -23.60 -8.36
C ILE A 561 9.71 -24.76 -8.53
N VAL A 562 10.70 -24.61 -9.41
CA VAL A 562 11.75 -25.63 -9.61
C VAL A 562 13.14 -25.06 -9.31
N ASN A 563 14.06 -25.89 -8.86
CA ASN A 563 15.42 -25.50 -8.47
C ASN A 563 15.43 -24.35 -7.45
N ALA A 564 14.59 -24.47 -6.43
CA ALA A 564 14.34 -23.43 -5.44
C ALA A 564 15.62 -23.03 -4.69
N VAL A 565 15.72 -21.75 -4.39
CA VAL A 565 16.68 -21.22 -3.40
C VAL A 565 16.17 -21.59 -2.01
N PRO A 566 17.03 -21.96 -1.03
CA PRO A 566 16.58 -22.23 0.32
C PRO A 566 15.77 -21.08 0.92
N MET A 567 14.64 -21.39 1.55
CA MET A 567 13.67 -20.41 2.03
C MET A 567 14.22 -19.43 3.08
N ASP A 568 15.27 -19.79 3.77
CA ASP A 568 15.92 -18.98 4.81
C ASP A 568 17.05 -18.08 4.28
N LYS A 569 17.23 -17.99 2.96
CA LYS A 569 18.23 -17.14 2.31
C LYS A 569 17.63 -15.87 1.71
N ALA A 570 18.47 -14.84 1.61
CA ALA A 570 18.11 -13.55 1.04
C ALA A 570 16.88 -12.94 1.75
N LEU A 571 16.81 -13.05 3.06
CA LEU A 571 15.78 -12.43 3.87
C LEU A 571 15.94 -10.89 3.87
N ARG A 572 14.85 -10.20 4.14
CA ARG A 572 14.81 -8.73 4.21
C ARG A 572 15.66 -8.17 5.33
N TYR A 573 15.83 -8.94 6.40
CA TYR A 573 16.65 -8.63 7.56
C TYR A 573 17.82 -9.61 7.66
N GLU A 574 19.00 -9.11 7.98
CA GLU A 574 20.12 -9.96 8.34
C GLU A 574 19.99 -10.33 9.83
N ALA A 575 19.92 -11.62 10.12
CA ALA A 575 19.76 -12.10 11.49
C ALA A 575 20.96 -11.68 12.36
N ASP A 576 20.65 -11.25 13.58
CA ASP A 576 21.61 -10.80 14.60
C ASP A 576 22.48 -9.60 14.16
N GLN A 577 22.05 -8.85 13.13
CA GLN A 577 22.73 -7.63 12.69
C GLN A 577 22.66 -6.56 13.78
N SER A 578 23.82 -6.07 14.21
CA SER A 578 23.90 -4.91 15.10
C SER A 578 23.63 -3.62 14.32
N ILE A 579 22.56 -2.94 14.65
CA ILE A 579 22.23 -1.63 14.07
C ILE A 579 22.59 -0.55 15.10
N PRO A 580 23.32 0.52 14.71
CA PRO A 580 23.62 1.63 15.58
C PRO A 580 22.34 2.27 16.16
N ASN A 581 22.39 2.72 17.40
CA ASN A 581 21.32 3.52 17.97
C ASN A 581 21.20 4.85 17.21
N LEU A 582 20.05 5.08 16.59
CA LEU A 582 19.77 6.27 15.80
C LEU A 582 19.06 7.31 16.67
N GLU A 583 19.84 8.28 17.19
CA GLU A 583 19.26 9.40 17.93
C GLU A 583 18.40 10.29 17.04
N THR A 584 17.14 10.46 17.39
CA THR A 584 16.18 11.27 16.67
C THR A 584 15.61 12.40 17.53
N LEU A 585 15.15 13.48 16.89
CA LEU A 585 14.40 14.54 17.57
C LEU A 585 12.92 14.23 17.70
N TYR A 586 12.34 13.56 16.69
CA TYR A 586 11.02 12.97 16.83
C TYR A 586 11.11 11.74 17.75
N ASN A 587 10.12 11.62 18.63
CA ASN A 587 9.99 10.44 19.50
C ASN A 587 9.36 9.29 18.73
N PHE A 588 10.17 8.26 18.43
CA PHE A 588 9.76 6.99 17.84
C PHE A 588 9.80 5.83 18.86
N GLU A 589 9.89 6.11 20.17
CA GLU A 589 10.01 5.09 21.21
C GLU A 589 8.83 4.12 21.26
N SER A 590 7.62 4.63 21.01
CA SER A 590 6.40 3.79 20.99
C SER A 590 6.44 2.68 19.93
N THR A 591 7.31 2.82 18.93
CA THR A 591 7.51 1.82 17.87
C THR A 591 8.85 1.11 17.95
N GLY A 592 9.69 1.40 18.94
CA GLY A 592 11.03 0.84 19.08
C GLY A 592 12.11 1.55 18.26
N GLY A 593 11.86 2.80 17.84
CA GLY A 593 12.82 3.62 17.11
C GLY A 593 12.43 3.89 15.66
N ILE A 594 13.23 4.75 14.99
CA ILE A 594 12.92 5.19 13.62
C ILE A 594 12.95 4.04 12.62
N LEU A 595 13.89 3.10 12.73
CA LEU A 595 14.01 1.98 11.81
C LEU A 595 12.80 1.04 11.93
N THR A 596 12.39 0.68 13.15
CA THR A 596 11.19 -0.15 13.38
C THR A 596 9.92 0.55 12.88
N THR A 597 9.87 1.90 12.97
CA THR A 597 8.77 2.69 12.39
C THR A 597 8.73 2.57 10.87
N VAL A 598 9.88 2.60 10.20
CA VAL A 598 10.00 2.38 8.74
C VAL A 598 9.58 0.95 8.36
N GLU A 599 9.98 -0.03 9.14
CA GLU A 599 9.73 -1.46 8.96
C GLU A 599 8.27 -1.88 9.18
N LYS A 600 7.44 -1.01 9.75
CA LYS A 600 5.97 -1.19 9.72
C LYS A 600 5.43 -1.34 8.29
N CYS A 601 6.14 -0.82 7.28
CA CYS A 601 5.77 -1.05 5.89
C CYS A 601 6.04 -2.52 5.50
N ASN A 602 4.98 -3.32 5.46
CA ASN A 602 5.02 -4.72 5.05
C ASN A 602 4.92 -4.94 3.53
N GLY A 603 4.91 -3.88 2.72
CA GLY A 603 4.85 -4.00 1.27
C GLY A 603 3.46 -4.18 0.67
N SER A 604 2.37 -4.19 1.44
CA SER A 604 0.98 -4.42 0.96
C SER A 604 0.55 -3.49 -0.19
N GLY A 605 1.21 -2.34 -0.34
CA GLY A 605 1.05 -1.45 -1.49
C GLY A 605 -0.23 -0.61 -1.50
N ASP A 606 -0.94 -0.42 -0.36
CA ASP A 606 -2.11 0.46 -0.27
C ASP A 606 -1.84 1.88 -0.77
N CYS A 607 -0.60 2.33 -0.72
CA CYS A 607 -0.14 3.61 -1.26
C CYS A 607 -0.08 3.65 -2.80
N ARG A 608 -0.40 2.56 -3.49
CA ARG A 608 -0.47 2.47 -4.96
C ARG A 608 -1.90 2.49 -5.50
N LYS A 609 -2.89 2.75 -4.68
CA LYS A 609 -4.28 2.92 -5.11
C LYS A 609 -4.41 4.01 -6.17
N LEU A 610 -5.16 3.76 -7.22
CA LEU A 610 -5.50 4.75 -8.25
C LEU A 610 -6.67 5.63 -7.78
N ASN A 611 -7.03 6.61 -8.58
CA ASN A 611 -8.03 7.63 -8.23
C ASN A 611 -9.43 7.07 -7.95
N PHE A 612 -9.87 6.04 -8.68
CA PHE A 612 -11.17 5.40 -8.51
C PHE A 612 -11.36 4.79 -7.10
N ALA A 613 -10.26 4.40 -6.44
CA ALA A 613 -10.31 3.82 -5.10
C ALA A 613 -10.50 4.84 -3.97
N GLY A 614 -10.73 6.11 -4.28
CA GLY A 614 -10.95 7.16 -3.28
C GLY A 614 -9.72 7.46 -2.41
N GLY A 615 -9.94 8.08 -1.25
CA GLY A 615 -8.89 8.44 -0.30
C GLY A 615 -7.92 9.53 -0.76
N THR A 616 -6.88 9.76 0.01
CA THR A 616 -5.86 10.79 -0.25
C THR A 616 -4.46 10.22 -0.49
N MET A 617 -4.14 9.07 0.07
CA MET A 617 -2.82 8.43 0.01
C MET A 617 -2.54 7.86 -1.38
N CYS A 618 -1.43 7.93 -1.92
CA CYS A 618 -0.26 8.80 -2.00
C CYS A 618 -0.43 9.73 -3.19
N PRO A 619 -0.63 11.01 -3.06
CA PRO A 619 -0.92 11.90 -4.21
C PRO A 619 0.21 11.92 -5.25
N SER A 620 1.46 11.86 -4.81
CA SER A 620 2.61 11.82 -5.71
C SER A 620 2.65 10.56 -6.57
N TYR A 621 2.37 9.38 -5.99
CA TYR A 621 2.30 8.14 -6.76
C TYR A 621 1.17 8.17 -7.80
N ARG A 622 -0.02 8.64 -7.42
CA ARG A 622 -1.16 8.77 -8.36
C ARG A 622 -0.84 9.62 -9.58
N ALA A 623 -0.07 10.70 -9.36
CA ALA A 623 0.31 11.59 -10.43
C ALA A 623 1.44 11.04 -11.32
N THR A 624 2.39 10.27 -10.76
CA THR A 624 3.59 9.82 -11.49
C THR A 624 3.56 8.36 -11.92
N LEU A 625 2.80 7.53 -11.22
CA LEU A 625 2.81 6.06 -11.28
C LEU A 625 4.22 5.46 -11.07
N ASP A 626 5.11 6.21 -10.41
CA ASP A 626 6.48 5.81 -10.14
C ASP A 626 6.60 5.24 -8.72
N GLU A 627 7.20 4.05 -8.58
CA GLU A 627 7.34 3.37 -7.29
C GLU A 627 8.03 4.23 -6.23
N LYS A 628 9.04 5.04 -6.60
CA LYS A 628 9.76 5.92 -5.66
C LYS A 628 8.86 6.95 -4.97
N ASP A 629 7.72 7.28 -5.58
CA ASP A 629 6.80 8.29 -5.11
C ASP A 629 5.68 7.73 -4.22
N SER A 630 5.72 6.42 -3.97
CA SER A 630 4.83 5.72 -3.03
C SER A 630 5.39 5.74 -1.60
N THR A 631 4.53 5.56 -0.59
CA THR A 631 4.96 5.36 0.81
C THR A 631 5.82 4.11 0.94
N ARG A 632 5.46 3.02 0.23
CA ARG A 632 6.21 1.77 0.19
C ARG A 632 7.63 1.97 -0.35
N GLY A 633 7.75 2.66 -1.48
CA GLY A 633 9.05 2.97 -2.08
C GLY A 633 9.95 3.77 -1.13
N ARG A 634 9.40 4.82 -0.52
CA ARG A 634 10.13 5.64 0.46
C ARG A 634 10.56 4.86 1.69
N ALA A 635 9.71 3.98 2.21
CA ALA A 635 10.06 3.12 3.34
C ALA A 635 11.15 2.12 2.97
N ASN A 636 11.08 1.50 1.78
CA ASN A 636 12.12 0.59 1.29
C ASN A 636 13.48 1.28 1.16
N VAL A 637 13.51 2.49 0.58
CA VAL A 637 14.75 3.28 0.44
C VAL A 637 15.32 3.67 1.80
N LEU A 638 14.50 4.17 2.72
CA LEU A 638 14.95 4.47 4.09
C LEU A 638 15.57 3.25 4.76
N ARG A 639 14.85 2.13 4.78
CA ARG A 639 15.35 0.90 5.37
C ARG A 639 16.67 0.48 4.74
N GLU A 640 16.71 0.38 3.41
CA GLU A 640 17.89 -0.10 2.67
C GLU A 640 19.14 0.73 2.97
N PHE A 641 19.06 2.04 2.82
CA PHE A 641 20.22 2.90 2.98
C PHE A 641 20.63 3.12 4.44
N ILE A 642 19.72 2.96 5.40
CA ILE A 642 20.06 3.02 6.83
C ILE A 642 20.69 1.71 7.29
N THR A 643 20.13 0.55 6.93
CA THR A 643 20.64 -0.76 7.38
C THR A 643 21.95 -1.16 6.70
N GLN A 644 22.16 -0.74 5.45
CA GLN A 644 23.39 -0.98 4.68
C GLN A 644 24.36 0.20 4.73
N ASN A 645 24.19 1.09 5.70
CA ASN A 645 24.99 2.31 5.80
C ASN A 645 26.46 2.02 6.21
N THR A 646 27.37 2.72 5.57
CA THR A 646 28.82 2.69 5.88
C THR A 646 29.36 4.08 6.23
N LYS A 647 28.50 5.11 6.28
CA LYS A 647 28.88 6.50 6.57
C LYS A 647 28.70 6.82 8.06
N ASP A 648 29.39 7.83 8.56
CA ASP A 648 29.24 8.31 9.95
C ASP A 648 27.82 8.81 10.24
N ASN A 649 27.20 9.51 9.28
CA ASN A 649 25.80 9.87 9.36
C ASN A 649 24.95 8.90 8.52
N PRO A 650 24.15 8.01 9.14
CA PRO A 650 23.32 7.03 8.43
C PRO A 650 22.25 7.63 7.54
N PHE A 651 21.99 8.92 7.65
CA PHE A 651 21.02 9.64 6.82
C PHE A 651 21.67 10.43 5.68
N ASP A 652 23.00 10.41 5.54
CA ASP A 652 23.72 11.15 4.49
C ASP A 652 23.69 10.41 3.14
N HIS A 653 22.48 10.19 2.63
CA HIS A 653 22.25 9.51 1.36
C HIS A 653 21.37 10.39 0.45
N PRO A 654 21.91 10.87 -0.69
CA PRO A 654 21.13 11.64 -1.67
C PRO A 654 19.98 10.82 -2.28
N GLU A 655 20.07 9.50 -2.29
CA GLU A 655 19.04 8.57 -2.74
C GLU A 655 17.78 8.67 -1.86
N ILE A 656 17.94 8.74 -0.54
CA ILE A 656 16.81 8.96 0.37
C ILE A 656 16.19 10.33 0.11
N LYS A 657 17.03 11.37 -0.07
CA LYS A 657 16.53 12.71 -0.38
C LYS A 657 15.71 12.73 -1.66
N GLN A 658 16.18 12.06 -2.71
CA GLN A 658 15.48 11.95 -3.99
C GLN A 658 14.13 11.23 -3.85
N ALA A 659 14.06 10.14 -3.07
CA ALA A 659 12.81 9.44 -2.82
C ALA A 659 11.82 10.28 -1.99
N MET A 660 12.33 11.11 -1.06
CA MET A 660 11.51 11.97 -0.20
C MET A 660 11.04 13.26 -0.87
N ASP A 661 11.67 13.67 -1.96
CA ASP A 661 11.48 14.99 -2.56
C ASP A 661 10.01 15.25 -2.90
N LEU A 662 9.37 14.34 -3.62
CA LEU A 662 7.98 14.47 -4.06
C LEU A 662 6.94 14.08 -2.99
N CYS A 663 7.34 13.78 -1.74
CA CYS A 663 6.40 13.57 -0.66
C CYS A 663 5.81 14.92 -0.21
N VAL A 664 4.52 15.10 -0.39
CA VAL A 664 3.78 16.34 -0.03
C VAL A 664 3.41 16.43 1.45
N SER A 665 3.83 15.49 2.28
CA SER A 665 3.56 15.44 3.74
C SER A 665 2.07 15.63 4.12
N CYS A 666 1.17 15.05 3.31
CA CYS A 666 -0.28 15.14 3.52
C CYS A 666 -0.77 14.31 4.72
N LYS A 667 0.09 13.49 5.33
CA LYS A 667 -0.20 12.56 6.45
C LYS A 667 -1.21 11.44 6.15
N ALA A 668 -1.76 11.35 4.93
CA ALA A 668 -2.77 10.34 4.63
C ALA A 668 -2.29 8.90 4.91
N CYS A 669 -1.00 8.62 4.73
CA CYS A 669 -0.41 7.33 5.09
C CYS A 669 -0.49 7.00 6.60
N LYS A 670 -0.62 7.99 7.49
CA LYS A 670 -0.80 7.75 8.93
C LYS A 670 -2.17 7.14 9.27
N SER A 671 -3.21 7.45 8.51
CA SER A 671 -4.57 6.97 8.75
C SER A 671 -5.03 5.93 7.73
N GLU A 672 -4.77 6.14 6.43
CA GLU A 672 -5.26 5.27 5.36
C GLU A 672 -4.38 4.03 5.15
N CYS A 673 -3.08 4.06 5.55
CA CYS A 673 -2.24 2.87 5.50
C CYS A 673 -2.61 1.94 6.66
N PRO A 674 -3.01 0.69 6.40
CA PRO A 674 -3.33 -0.24 7.48
C PRO A 674 -2.18 -0.47 8.45
N SER A 675 -0.93 -0.33 7.99
CA SER A 675 0.30 -0.44 8.80
C SER A 675 0.67 0.87 9.51
N ASN A 676 -0.11 1.93 9.42
CA ASN A 676 0.09 3.23 10.07
C ASN A 676 1.50 3.84 9.87
N VAL A 677 2.03 3.79 8.64
CA VAL A 677 3.34 4.37 8.32
C VAL A 677 3.23 5.90 8.21
N ASP A 678 3.77 6.64 9.19
CA ASP A 678 3.80 8.12 9.14
C ASP A 678 5.02 8.63 8.36
N MET A 679 4.91 8.66 7.03
CA MET A 679 5.98 9.16 6.16
C MET A 679 6.26 10.65 6.33
N ALA A 680 5.31 11.44 6.85
CA ALA A 680 5.53 12.88 7.06
C ALA A 680 6.52 13.12 8.20
N SER A 681 6.39 12.41 9.31
CA SER A 681 7.35 12.46 10.44
C SER A 681 8.71 11.90 10.05
N LEU A 682 8.74 10.76 9.32
CA LEU A 682 9.98 10.17 8.81
C LEU A 682 10.72 11.12 7.85
N LYS A 683 10.01 11.83 6.96
CA LYS A 683 10.61 12.83 6.07
C LYS A 683 11.20 14.00 6.85
N ALA A 684 10.48 14.52 7.84
CA ALA A 684 10.94 15.66 8.62
C ALA A 684 12.20 15.30 9.43
N GLU A 685 12.23 14.12 10.06
CA GLU A 685 13.41 13.62 10.76
C GLU A 685 14.57 13.38 9.80
N PHE A 686 14.33 12.71 8.66
CA PHE A 686 15.36 12.51 7.64
C PHE A 686 15.99 13.84 7.20
N LEU A 687 15.17 14.86 6.88
CA LEU A 687 15.67 16.17 6.46
C LEU A 687 16.53 16.82 7.55
N TYR A 688 16.13 16.74 8.80
CA TYR A 688 16.91 17.25 9.92
C TYR A 688 18.27 16.56 10.03
N GLN A 689 18.30 15.22 9.97
CA GLN A 689 19.53 14.43 10.07
C GLN A 689 20.44 14.67 8.85
N TYR A 690 19.87 14.72 7.64
CA TYR A 690 20.62 14.98 6.39
C TYR A 690 21.29 16.36 6.41
N GLN A 691 20.63 17.36 7.00
CA GLN A 691 21.13 18.74 7.09
C GLN A 691 22.30 18.90 8.08
N LYS A 692 22.60 17.90 8.91
CA LYS A 692 23.79 17.94 9.80
C LYS A 692 25.10 17.88 8.98
N THR A 693 25.07 17.22 7.83
CA THR A 693 26.24 17.01 6.96
C THR A 693 26.12 17.75 5.61
N ASN A 694 24.93 18.19 5.24
CA ASN A 694 24.66 18.80 3.94
C ASN A 694 24.11 20.23 4.07
N PRO A 695 24.53 21.18 3.20
CA PRO A 695 24.11 22.58 3.27
C PRO A 695 22.61 22.73 2.93
N VAL A 696 21.93 23.57 3.69
CA VAL A 696 20.52 23.91 3.45
C VAL A 696 20.43 25.06 2.46
N SER A 697 19.55 24.91 1.45
CA SER A 697 19.32 25.96 0.45
C SER A 697 18.77 27.25 1.07
N LEU A 698 19.12 28.41 0.48
CA LEU A 698 18.58 29.71 0.92
C LEU A 698 17.05 29.72 0.89
N ARG A 699 16.42 29.15 -0.16
CA ARG A 699 14.97 29.03 -0.28
C ARG A 699 14.37 28.28 0.92
N SER A 700 14.93 27.13 1.29
CA SER A 700 14.44 26.36 2.45
C SER A 700 14.55 27.17 3.74
N LYS A 701 15.63 27.96 3.93
CA LYS A 701 15.78 28.85 5.08
C LYS A 701 14.73 29.97 5.08
N LEU A 702 14.49 30.60 3.93
CA LEU A 702 13.48 31.66 3.80
C LEU A 702 12.07 31.12 4.10
N ILE A 703 11.73 29.93 3.60
CA ILE A 703 10.43 29.29 3.88
C ILE A 703 10.30 28.91 5.35
N ALA A 704 11.31 28.29 5.95
CA ALA A 704 11.28 27.90 7.35
C ALA A 704 11.07 29.10 8.29
N HIS A 705 11.74 30.23 7.99
CA HIS A 705 11.68 31.43 8.82
C HIS A 705 10.64 32.47 8.33
N ASN A 706 9.68 32.08 7.49
CA ASN A 706 8.73 33.00 6.87
C ASN A 706 7.94 33.84 7.89
N ALA A 707 7.50 33.23 9.02
CA ALA A 707 6.77 33.92 10.06
C ALA A 707 7.58 35.08 10.67
N LYS A 708 8.87 34.85 10.97
CA LYS A 708 9.80 35.89 11.46
C LYS A 708 10.03 36.98 10.42
N ILE A 709 10.23 36.58 9.15
CA ILE A 709 10.41 37.51 8.02
C ILE A 709 9.17 38.38 7.87
N ASN A 710 7.98 37.79 7.91
CA ASN A 710 6.70 38.50 7.73
C ASN A 710 6.40 39.48 8.87
N THR A 711 6.91 39.22 10.08
CA THR A 711 6.80 40.17 11.23
C THR A 711 7.50 41.51 10.93
N ILE A 712 8.46 41.54 10.04
CA ILE A 712 9.14 42.77 9.57
C ILE A 712 8.56 43.23 8.23
N ALA A 713 8.40 42.27 7.27
CA ALA A 713 7.99 42.56 5.90
C ALA A 713 6.60 43.19 5.78
N HIS A 714 5.67 42.90 6.72
CA HIS A 714 4.32 43.48 6.69
C HIS A 714 4.32 45.04 6.72
N LYS A 715 5.36 45.67 7.29
CA LYS A 715 5.53 47.14 7.28
C LYS A 715 5.74 47.68 5.86
N PHE A 716 6.22 46.83 4.95
CA PHE A 716 6.51 47.10 3.55
C PHE A 716 5.61 46.29 2.61
N ALA A 717 4.40 45.95 3.04
CA ALA A 717 3.50 45.06 2.32
C ALA A 717 3.21 45.49 0.87
N GLY A 718 3.12 46.79 0.58
CA GLY A 718 2.94 47.30 -0.77
C GLY A 718 4.10 46.92 -1.70
N ILE A 719 5.34 47.05 -1.24
CA ILE A 719 6.55 46.70 -2.01
C ILE A 719 6.61 45.17 -2.15
N TYR A 720 6.40 44.43 -1.07
CA TYR A 720 6.37 42.96 -1.09
C TYR A 720 5.38 42.43 -2.13
N ASN A 721 4.15 42.93 -2.08
CA ASN A 721 3.08 42.49 -2.97
C ASN A 721 3.37 42.85 -4.44
N PHE A 722 3.93 44.04 -4.69
CA PHE A 722 4.32 44.46 -6.05
C PHE A 722 5.46 43.58 -6.62
N ILE A 723 6.54 43.40 -5.85
CA ILE A 723 7.68 42.57 -6.26
C ILE A 723 7.25 41.11 -6.42
N GLY A 724 6.38 40.60 -5.56
CA GLY A 724 5.84 39.24 -5.60
C GLY A 724 5.04 38.91 -6.85
N THR A 725 4.57 39.90 -7.62
CA THR A 725 3.93 39.67 -8.92
C THR A 725 4.94 39.47 -10.05
N GLN A 726 6.19 39.91 -9.87
CA GLN A 726 7.20 39.96 -10.92
C GLN A 726 7.82 38.59 -11.19
N SER A 727 7.80 38.10 -12.43
CA SER A 727 8.34 36.79 -12.81
C SER A 727 9.83 36.61 -12.50
N TRP A 728 10.63 37.68 -12.68
CA TRP A 728 12.06 37.64 -12.36
C TRP A 728 12.30 37.38 -10.85
N PHE A 729 11.52 38.00 -9.99
CA PHE A 729 11.63 37.81 -8.55
C PHE A 729 11.20 36.39 -8.13
N LYS A 730 10.09 35.89 -8.66
CA LYS A 730 9.65 34.51 -8.44
C LYS A 730 10.74 33.51 -8.84
N SER A 731 11.36 33.71 -10.01
CA SER A 731 12.47 32.88 -10.49
C SER A 731 13.68 32.93 -9.54
N LEU A 732 14.03 34.14 -9.07
CA LEU A 732 15.14 34.34 -8.13
C LEU A 732 14.97 33.59 -6.81
N ILE A 733 13.75 33.58 -6.26
CA ILE A 733 13.43 32.86 -5.03
C ILE A 733 13.02 31.39 -5.28
N GLY A 734 13.09 30.90 -6.54
CA GLY A 734 12.80 29.53 -6.93
C GLY A 734 11.30 29.19 -6.93
N VAL A 735 10.43 30.18 -7.08
CA VAL A 735 8.97 30.02 -7.23
C VAL A 735 8.59 30.00 -8.70
N HIS A 736 7.62 29.15 -9.08
CA HIS A 736 7.14 29.06 -10.46
C HIS A 736 6.41 30.34 -10.89
N SER A 737 6.64 30.81 -12.13
CA SER A 737 6.12 32.09 -12.64
C SER A 737 4.58 32.18 -12.63
N GLN A 738 3.88 31.08 -12.87
CA GLN A 738 2.42 31.01 -12.87
C GLN A 738 1.78 30.97 -11.48
N ARG A 739 2.56 30.84 -10.40
CA ARG A 739 2.00 30.88 -9.05
C ARG A 739 1.72 32.29 -8.57
N THR A 740 0.57 32.45 -7.91
CA THR A 740 0.21 33.70 -7.26
C THR A 740 0.68 33.63 -5.79
N LEU A 741 1.65 34.49 -5.43
CA LEU A 741 2.10 34.57 -4.03
C LEU A 741 1.02 35.14 -3.13
N PRO A 742 0.87 34.65 -1.88
CA PRO A 742 -0.08 35.20 -0.90
C PRO A 742 0.19 36.68 -0.64
N LYS A 743 -0.86 37.49 -0.63
CA LYS A 743 -0.75 38.93 -0.41
C LYS A 743 -0.52 39.22 1.07
N LEU A 744 0.60 39.85 1.38
CA LEU A 744 0.94 40.27 2.73
C LEU A 744 0.10 41.50 3.12
N GLN A 745 -0.49 41.48 4.32
CA GLN A 745 -1.30 42.56 4.82
C GLN A 745 -0.44 43.58 5.58
N SER A 746 -0.71 44.89 5.42
CA SER A 746 0.05 45.96 6.10
C SER A 746 -0.25 46.05 7.59
N LYS A 747 -1.43 45.59 8.01
CA LYS A 747 -1.82 45.47 9.42
C LYS A 747 -2.04 44.01 9.73
N THR A 748 -1.35 43.47 10.73
CA THR A 748 -1.50 42.09 11.16
C THR A 748 -2.83 41.88 11.89
N PHE A 749 -3.28 40.61 11.92
CA PHE A 749 -4.49 40.26 12.68
C PHE A 749 -4.36 40.60 14.16
N ARG A 750 -3.20 40.34 14.81
CA ARG A 750 -2.93 40.72 16.21
C ARG A 750 -3.02 42.24 16.43
N GLN A 751 -2.51 43.07 15.49
CA GLN A 751 -2.61 44.52 15.58
C GLN A 751 -4.04 45.01 15.44
N TRP A 752 -4.87 44.33 14.65
CA TRP A 752 -6.30 44.64 14.58
C TRP A 752 -6.99 44.20 15.85
N PHE A 753 -6.77 42.96 16.31
CA PHE A 753 -7.41 42.39 17.49
C PHE A 753 -7.16 43.20 18.77
N SER A 754 -5.95 43.72 18.97
CA SER A 754 -5.61 44.58 20.14
C SER A 754 -6.46 45.84 20.26
N LYS A 755 -7.17 46.24 19.21
CA LYS A 755 -8.03 47.41 19.15
C LYS A 755 -9.51 47.10 19.21
N VAL A 756 -9.87 45.81 19.10
CA VAL A 756 -11.27 45.37 19.08
C VAL A 756 -11.84 45.37 20.49
N LYS A 757 -12.94 46.10 20.66
CA LYS A 757 -13.76 46.01 21.88
C LYS A 757 -14.67 44.80 21.75
N GLN A 758 -14.49 43.82 22.62
CA GLN A 758 -15.39 42.67 22.71
C GLN A 758 -16.43 42.91 23.79
N HIS A 759 -17.64 42.38 23.60
CA HIS A 759 -18.68 42.38 24.62
C HIS A 759 -18.29 41.40 25.74
N ASN A 760 -18.83 41.63 26.92
CA ASN A 760 -18.63 40.75 28.06
C ASN A 760 -19.56 39.55 27.91
N HIS A 761 -19.07 38.48 27.29
CA HIS A 761 -19.79 37.22 27.13
C HIS A 761 -19.43 36.26 28.27
N SER A 762 -20.37 35.40 28.66
CA SER A 762 -20.17 34.40 29.71
C SER A 762 -19.31 33.22 29.23
N LYS A 763 -19.29 32.98 27.93
CA LYS A 763 -18.48 31.92 27.30
C LYS A 763 -17.18 32.48 26.71
N SER A 764 -16.10 31.76 26.80
CA SER A 764 -14.80 32.18 26.31
C SER A 764 -14.12 31.07 25.51
N VAL A 765 -13.25 31.46 24.55
CA VAL A 765 -12.37 30.53 23.82
C VAL A 765 -10.99 31.16 23.64
N TYR A 766 -9.95 30.33 23.60
CA TYR A 766 -8.64 30.76 23.15
C TYR A 766 -8.52 30.53 21.65
N LEU A 767 -8.09 31.55 20.90
CA LEU A 767 -7.84 31.44 19.46
C LEU A 767 -6.33 31.40 19.21
N PHE A 768 -5.86 30.32 18.59
CA PHE A 768 -4.50 30.23 18.09
C PHE A 768 -4.35 31.10 16.85
N CYS A 769 -3.56 32.15 16.97
CA CYS A 769 -3.26 33.07 15.87
C CYS A 769 -2.04 32.56 15.11
N ASP A 770 -2.26 31.68 14.16
CA ASP A 770 -1.21 31.12 13.31
C ASP A 770 -0.59 32.18 12.36
N GLU A 771 0.55 31.84 11.76
CA GLU A 771 1.30 32.75 10.87
C GLU A 771 0.56 33.12 9.60
N TYR A 772 -0.35 32.28 9.10
CA TYR A 772 -1.15 32.57 7.88
C TYR A 772 -2.27 33.55 8.23
N THR A 773 -3.03 33.27 9.26
CA THR A 773 -4.10 34.15 9.76
C THR A 773 -3.53 35.50 10.18
N ASN A 774 -2.33 35.54 10.83
CA ASN A 774 -1.74 36.77 11.29
C ASN A 774 -1.30 37.74 10.19
N HIS A 775 -0.81 37.21 9.06
CA HIS A 775 -0.12 37.99 8.04
C HIS A 775 -0.80 38.03 6.67
N PHE A 776 -1.54 36.99 6.30
CA PHE A 776 -2.12 36.83 4.97
C PHE A 776 -3.65 36.81 5.00
N ASP A 777 -4.25 35.94 5.80
CA ASP A 777 -5.70 35.73 5.89
C ASP A 777 -6.34 36.57 7.01
N VAL A 778 -5.89 37.83 7.15
CA VAL A 778 -6.31 38.75 8.23
C VAL A 778 -7.81 38.98 8.22
N GLU A 779 -8.44 39.07 7.05
CA GLU A 779 -9.91 39.27 6.95
C GLU A 779 -10.67 38.02 7.44
N LEU A 780 -10.18 36.82 7.19
CA LEU A 780 -10.73 35.59 7.75
C LEU A 780 -10.63 35.59 9.28
N GLY A 781 -9.47 35.96 9.83
CA GLY A 781 -9.30 36.11 11.29
C GLY A 781 -10.29 37.09 11.89
N LYS A 782 -10.53 38.25 11.22
CA LYS A 782 -11.53 39.22 11.65
C LYS A 782 -12.93 38.65 11.66
N LYS A 783 -13.37 38.03 10.55
CA LYS A 783 -14.68 37.39 10.44
C LYS A 783 -14.87 36.32 11.50
N THR A 784 -13.81 35.54 11.81
CA THR A 784 -13.83 34.53 12.88
C THR A 784 -14.17 35.15 14.23
N VAL A 785 -13.46 36.20 14.64
CA VAL A 785 -13.73 36.88 15.91
C VAL A 785 -15.15 37.49 15.96
N LEU A 786 -15.54 38.12 14.85
CA LEU A 786 -16.88 38.74 14.76
C LEU A 786 -18.01 37.70 14.79
N LEU A 787 -17.85 36.56 14.13
CA LEU A 787 -18.78 35.44 14.17
C LEU A 787 -18.89 34.89 15.60
N LEU A 788 -17.76 34.58 16.25
CA LEU A 788 -17.75 34.07 17.63
C LEU A 788 -18.41 35.01 18.60
N ASN A 789 -18.14 36.33 18.50
CA ASN A 789 -18.80 37.34 19.32
C ASN A 789 -20.33 37.38 19.09
N LYS A 790 -20.78 37.27 17.81
CA LYS A 790 -22.20 37.17 17.48
C LYS A 790 -22.87 35.92 18.06
N LEU A 791 -22.10 34.83 18.15
CA LEU A 791 -22.54 33.58 18.75
C LEU A 791 -22.46 33.57 20.29
N GLY A 792 -21.91 34.62 20.92
CA GLY A 792 -21.85 34.79 22.37
C GLY A 792 -20.55 34.34 23.03
N TYR A 793 -19.46 34.25 22.26
CA TYR A 793 -18.14 33.85 22.78
C TYR A 793 -17.20 35.05 22.83
N LYS A 794 -16.49 35.18 23.95
CA LYS A 794 -15.36 36.10 24.09
C LYS A 794 -14.10 35.38 23.60
N VAL A 795 -13.38 36.01 22.70
CA VAL A 795 -12.15 35.45 22.12
C VAL A 795 -10.93 35.98 22.86
N HIS A 796 -10.02 35.10 23.23
CA HIS A 796 -8.74 35.47 23.84
C HIS A 796 -7.59 35.01 22.91
N ILE A 797 -6.60 35.89 22.68
CA ILE A 797 -5.39 35.60 21.92
C ILE A 797 -4.19 35.90 22.79
N PRO A 798 -3.73 34.96 23.61
CA PRO A 798 -2.54 35.17 24.44
C PRO A 798 -1.29 35.32 23.57
N MET A 799 -0.19 35.77 24.16
CA MET A 799 1.10 35.82 23.50
C MET A 799 1.62 34.38 23.35
N HIS A 800 1.79 33.95 22.11
CA HIS A 800 2.32 32.63 21.75
C HIS A 800 3.14 32.75 20.44
N SER A 801 3.90 31.71 20.09
CA SER A 801 4.68 31.66 18.86
C SER A 801 3.84 31.16 17.67
N GLU A 802 4.45 31.13 16.49
CA GLU A 802 3.90 30.48 15.28
C GLU A 802 3.64 28.97 15.48
N SER A 803 3.07 28.29 14.45
CA SER A 803 2.71 26.87 14.53
C SER A 803 3.89 25.90 14.40
N ALA A 804 5.09 26.35 14.07
CA ALA A 804 6.25 25.55 13.67
C ALA A 804 6.08 24.74 12.37
N ARG A 805 4.93 24.83 11.68
CA ARG A 805 4.65 24.00 10.49
C ARG A 805 5.71 24.16 9.39
N ALA A 806 6.15 25.39 9.13
CA ALA A 806 7.16 25.68 8.12
C ALA A 806 8.54 25.07 8.48
N TYR A 807 8.92 25.12 9.76
CA TYR A 807 10.16 24.52 10.26
C TYR A 807 10.14 23.00 10.12
N ILE A 808 9.05 22.34 10.53
CA ILE A 808 8.89 20.88 10.39
C ILE A 808 9.00 20.46 8.94
N SER A 809 8.31 21.17 8.03
CA SER A 809 8.30 20.81 6.60
C SER A 809 9.66 20.91 5.91
N LYS A 810 10.59 21.69 6.45
CA LYS A 810 11.94 21.92 5.93
C LYS A 810 13.06 21.29 6.79
N GLY A 811 12.70 20.48 7.80
CA GLY A 811 13.66 19.75 8.62
C GLY A 811 14.39 20.58 9.69
N PHE A 812 13.84 21.73 10.09
CA PHE A 812 14.41 22.54 11.18
C PHE A 812 13.78 22.14 12.52
N LEU A 813 14.03 20.90 12.92
CA LEU A 813 13.32 20.30 14.06
C LEU A 813 13.75 20.85 15.42
N LYS A 814 14.94 21.39 15.57
CA LYS A 814 15.36 22.07 16.82
C LYS A 814 14.53 23.32 17.07
N GLU A 815 14.35 24.14 16.05
CA GLU A 815 13.52 25.32 16.10
C GLU A 815 12.06 24.95 16.34
N ALA A 816 11.58 23.91 15.65
CA ALA A 816 10.21 23.39 15.84
C ALA A 816 9.98 22.93 17.28
N LYS A 817 10.92 22.19 17.88
CA LYS A 817 10.86 21.73 19.27
C LYS A 817 10.80 22.91 20.24
N SER A 818 11.63 23.93 20.02
CA SER A 818 11.63 25.15 20.86
C SER A 818 10.28 25.88 20.80
N ILE A 819 9.68 25.99 19.61
CA ILE A 819 8.36 26.60 19.40
C ILE A 819 7.27 25.76 20.09
N ALA A 820 7.28 24.45 19.89
CA ALA A 820 6.34 23.52 20.52
C ALA A 820 6.40 23.63 22.06
N THR A 821 7.62 23.63 22.63
CA THR A 821 7.86 23.82 24.06
C THR A 821 7.23 25.10 24.54
N TYR A 822 7.49 26.22 23.87
CA TYR A 822 6.94 27.53 24.29
C TYR A 822 5.41 27.54 24.22
N ASN A 823 4.83 27.08 23.12
CA ASN A 823 3.37 27.06 22.92
C ASN A 823 2.67 26.15 23.93
N VAL A 824 3.20 24.94 24.19
CA VAL A 824 2.65 24.02 25.19
C VAL A 824 2.69 24.65 26.59
N ASN A 825 3.79 25.26 26.98
CA ASN A 825 3.90 25.93 28.29
C ASN A 825 2.90 27.09 28.43
N VAL A 826 2.65 27.87 27.38
CA VAL A 826 1.64 28.95 27.41
C VAL A 826 0.23 28.37 27.52
N PHE A 827 -0.12 27.41 26.68
CA PHE A 827 -1.52 27.00 26.59
C PHE A 827 -1.92 25.95 27.64
N SER A 828 -1.02 25.13 28.14
CA SER A 828 -1.33 24.15 29.20
C SER A 828 -1.81 24.77 30.52
N THR A 829 -1.47 26.03 30.77
CA THR A 829 -1.92 26.78 31.97
C THR A 829 -3.22 27.54 31.76
N LEU A 830 -3.69 27.65 30.54
CA LEU A 830 -4.82 28.49 30.14
C LEU A 830 -6.02 27.65 29.66
N VAL A 831 -5.78 26.58 28.95
CA VAL A 831 -6.80 25.80 28.26
C VAL A 831 -7.42 24.76 29.19
N SER A 832 -8.74 24.65 29.13
CA SER A 832 -9.55 23.68 29.88
C SER A 832 -10.73 23.21 29.02
N ASP A 833 -11.49 22.24 29.50
CA ASP A 833 -12.73 21.78 28.87
C ASP A 833 -13.75 22.91 28.67
N GLU A 834 -13.74 23.87 29.61
CA GLU A 834 -14.66 25.03 29.55
C GLU A 834 -14.16 26.13 28.61
N ILE A 835 -12.84 26.29 28.48
CA ILE A 835 -12.22 27.33 27.65
C ILE A 835 -11.19 26.65 26.71
N PRO A 836 -11.63 26.03 25.59
CA PRO A 836 -10.77 25.31 24.70
C PRO A 836 -9.90 26.21 23.84
N LEU A 837 -8.85 25.64 23.27
CA LEU A 837 -8.02 26.26 22.24
C LEU A 837 -8.56 25.88 20.86
N ILE A 838 -8.88 26.89 20.05
CA ILE A 838 -9.37 26.68 18.68
C ILE A 838 -8.40 27.28 17.66
N GLY A 839 -8.38 26.74 16.45
CA GLY A 839 -7.56 27.25 15.35
C GLY A 839 -8.29 27.25 14.02
N ILE A 840 -7.91 28.18 13.14
CA ILE A 840 -8.52 28.38 11.82
C ILE A 840 -7.85 27.52 10.78
N GLU A 841 -6.51 27.55 10.69
CA GLU A 841 -5.75 26.76 9.73
C GLU A 841 -5.53 25.33 10.27
N PRO A 842 -6.11 24.28 9.63
CA PRO A 842 -6.02 22.91 10.15
C PRO A 842 -4.58 22.40 10.34
N SER A 843 -3.68 22.75 9.41
CA SER A 843 -2.27 22.29 9.49
C SER A 843 -1.50 22.92 10.65
N ALA A 844 -1.95 24.07 11.15
CA ALA A 844 -1.34 24.75 12.27
C ALA A 844 -1.87 24.22 13.62
N ILE A 845 -3.19 24.19 13.79
CA ILE A 845 -3.80 23.81 15.09
C ILE A 845 -3.67 22.30 15.37
N LEU A 846 -3.81 21.45 14.36
CA LEU A 846 -3.70 20.01 14.54
C LEU A 846 -2.27 19.54 14.85
N GLY A 847 -1.27 20.41 14.70
CA GLY A 847 0.09 20.17 15.17
C GLY A 847 0.18 19.95 16.68
N PHE A 848 -0.73 20.55 17.47
CA PHE A 848 -0.82 20.32 18.92
C PHE A 848 -1.23 18.88 19.27
N ARG A 849 -1.98 18.21 18.38
CA ARG A 849 -2.42 16.82 18.58
C ARG A 849 -1.43 15.78 18.07
N ASP A 850 -0.53 16.16 17.17
CA ASP A 850 0.32 15.21 16.47
C ASP A 850 1.82 15.51 16.58
N GLU A 851 2.30 16.61 15.98
CA GLU A 851 3.72 16.89 15.95
C GLU A 851 4.29 17.31 17.31
N TYR A 852 3.57 18.11 18.08
CA TYR A 852 4.08 18.63 19.35
C TYR A 852 4.35 17.52 20.38
N PRO A 853 3.42 16.58 20.66
CA PRO A 853 3.70 15.47 21.56
C PRO A 853 4.91 14.64 21.13
N ASN A 854 5.11 14.47 19.80
CA ASN A 854 6.20 13.68 19.26
C ASN A 854 7.55 14.41 19.17
N LEU A 855 7.59 15.73 19.36
CA LEU A 855 8.82 16.53 19.40
C LEU A 855 9.30 16.81 20.83
N LEU A 856 8.43 16.65 21.84
CA LEU A 856 8.73 17.04 23.21
C LEU A 856 9.28 15.90 24.05
N ASP A 857 10.07 16.26 25.08
CA ASP A 857 10.60 15.31 26.04
C ASP A 857 9.48 14.75 26.93
N THR A 858 9.70 13.62 27.57
CA THR A 858 8.68 12.79 28.26
C THR A 858 7.70 13.60 29.15
N THR A 859 8.23 14.50 29.96
CA THR A 859 7.38 15.30 30.87
C THR A 859 6.46 16.27 30.11
N LEU A 860 7.02 16.99 29.15
CA LEU A 860 6.25 17.92 28.33
C LEU A 860 5.36 17.21 27.29
N LYS A 861 5.72 15.99 26.90
CA LYS A 861 4.88 15.14 26.05
C LYS A 861 3.54 14.87 26.72
N ILE A 862 3.53 14.41 27.96
CA ILE A 862 2.30 14.18 28.74
C ILE A 862 1.47 15.47 28.84
N THR A 863 2.13 16.59 29.09
CA THR A 863 1.47 17.90 29.14
C THR A 863 0.84 18.26 27.80
N ALA A 864 1.54 18.00 26.70
CA ALA A 864 1.04 18.26 25.34
C ALA A 864 -0.12 17.33 24.97
N GLU A 865 -0.07 16.05 25.37
CA GLU A 865 -1.15 15.07 25.16
C GLU A 865 -2.41 15.45 25.93
N ASN A 866 -2.28 15.92 27.17
CA ASN A 866 -3.42 16.44 27.96
C ASN A 866 -3.99 17.71 27.33
N LEU A 867 -3.14 18.66 26.94
CA LEU A 867 -3.57 19.87 26.24
C LEU A 867 -4.31 19.54 24.95
N ALA A 868 -3.82 18.56 24.18
CA ALA A 868 -4.38 18.15 22.88
C ALA A 868 -5.85 17.72 22.95
N GLN A 869 -6.32 17.24 24.12
CA GLN A 869 -7.72 16.85 24.32
C GLN A 869 -8.68 18.05 24.21
N ASN A 870 -8.20 19.26 24.49
CA ASN A 870 -8.97 20.49 24.45
C ASN A 870 -8.52 21.46 23.35
N VAL A 871 -7.89 20.91 22.31
CA VAL A 871 -7.48 21.65 21.11
C VAL A 871 -8.33 21.21 19.93
N PHE A 872 -9.01 22.14 19.27
CA PHE A 872 -9.96 21.85 18.20
C PHE A 872 -9.68 22.71 16.94
N THR A 873 -10.02 22.20 15.76
CA THR A 873 -10.28 23.10 14.64
C THR A 873 -11.53 23.91 14.96
N ILE A 874 -11.68 25.07 14.35
CA ILE A 874 -12.86 25.91 14.61
C ILE A 874 -14.15 25.20 14.19
N GLU A 875 -14.11 24.37 13.17
CA GLU A 875 -15.24 23.57 12.71
C GLU A 875 -15.63 22.51 13.74
N GLU A 876 -14.64 21.80 14.35
CA GLU A 876 -14.92 20.86 15.44
C GLU A 876 -15.60 21.56 16.62
N PHE A 877 -15.03 22.68 17.05
CA PHE A 877 -15.58 23.45 18.17
C PHE A 877 -17.03 23.86 17.90
N LEU A 878 -17.30 24.47 16.75
CA LEU A 878 -18.64 24.91 16.40
C LEU A 878 -19.61 23.71 16.27
N THR A 879 -19.19 22.58 15.72
CA THR A 879 -20.03 21.37 15.67
C THR A 879 -20.38 20.86 17.07
N ASN A 880 -19.44 20.85 17.99
CA ASN A 880 -19.71 20.46 19.38
C ASN A 880 -20.74 21.38 20.02
N GLU A 881 -20.65 22.68 19.79
CA GLU A 881 -21.60 23.67 20.30
C GLU A 881 -22.98 23.59 19.60
N ILE A 882 -23.01 23.23 18.32
CA ILE A 882 -24.26 22.96 17.58
C ILE A 882 -24.96 21.71 18.15
N ASN A 883 -24.21 20.63 18.35
CA ASN A 883 -24.76 19.37 18.88
C ASN A 883 -25.25 19.53 20.33
N ALA A 884 -24.58 20.40 21.09
CA ALA A 884 -25.01 20.79 22.42
C ALA A 884 -26.17 21.82 22.46
N GLN A 885 -26.72 22.17 21.28
CA GLN A 885 -27.83 23.17 21.14
C GLN A 885 -27.50 24.55 21.73
N LYS A 886 -26.22 24.93 21.73
CA LYS A 886 -25.76 26.20 22.28
C LYS A 886 -25.69 27.34 21.25
N ILE A 887 -25.91 27.01 19.95
CA ILE A 887 -25.92 27.98 18.84
C ILE A 887 -27.35 28.13 18.34
N ASP A 888 -27.82 29.38 18.34
CA ASP A 888 -29.14 29.72 17.83
C ASP A 888 -29.14 29.83 16.30
N VAL A 889 -29.80 28.90 15.65
CA VAL A 889 -29.92 28.82 14.19
C VAL A 889 -30.68 30.03 13.59
N SER A 890 -31.55 30.66 14.34
CA SER A 890 -32.30 31.83 13.87
C SER A 890 -31.44 33.07 13.56
N LYS A 891 -30.18 33.06 13.99
CA LYS A 891 -29.19 34.08 13.62
C LYS A 891 -28.71 34.03 12.18
N PHE A 892 -29.05 32.95 11.46
CA PHE A 892 -28.58 32.72 10.12
C PHE A 892 -29.70 32.83 9.08
N THR A 893 -29.32 33.18 7.86
CA THR A 893 -30.24 33.35 6.75
C THR A 893 -31.01 32.06 6.42
N THR A 894 -32.22 32.25 5.91
CA THR A 894 -33.03 31.14 5.34
C THR A 894 -32.92 31.06 3.82
N LYS A 895 -32.07 31.89 3.19
CA LYS A 895 -31.81 31.81 1.76
C LYS A 895 -31.22 30.43 1.40
N ALA A 896 -31.67 29.82 0.32
CA ALA A 896 -31.13 28.55 -0.16
C ALA A 896 -29.80 28.76 -0.90
N GLU A 897 -28.78 27.99 -0.52
CA GLU A 897 -27.45 28.00 -1.18
C GLU A 897 -26.93 26.56 -1.29
N THR A 898 -26.16 26.30 -2.33
CA THR A 898 -25.43 25.02 -2.47
C THR A 898 -23.94 25.27 -2.24
N VAL A 899 -23.34 24.52 -1.32
CA VAL A 899 -21.95 24.63 -0.93
C VAL A 899 -21.21 23.34 -1.29
N TYR A 900 -20.15 23.45 -2.10
CA TYR A 900 -19.24 22.35 -2.39
C TYR A 900 -17.98 22.46 -1.55
N TYR A 901 -17.76 21.49 -0.66
CA TYR A 901 -16.66 21.52 0.30
C TYR A 901 -15.50 20.60 -0.06
N HIS A 902 -14.28 21.16 -0.09
CA HIS A 902 -13.01 20.41 -0.20
C HIS A 902 -12.30 20.37 1.14
N GLY A 903 -12.18 19.18 1.75
CA GLY A 903 -11.52 18.98 3.04
C GLY A 903 -9.99 19.05 2.95
N HIS A 904 -9.39 19.71 3.94
CA HIS A 904 -7.93 19.79 4.08
C HIS A 904 -7.32 18.43 4.46
N CYS A 905 -6.15 18.08 3.90
CA CYS A 905 -5.50 16.76 4.12
C CYS A 905 -5.30 16.42 5.60
N HIS A 906 -4.73 17.34 6.39
CA HIS A 906 -4.53 17.12 7.82
C HIS A 906 -5.85 16.99 8.60
N GLN A 907 -6.88 17.72 8.18
CA GLN A 907 -8.22 17.62 8.78
C GLN A 907 -8.82 16.23 8.52
N LYS A 908 -8.70 15.70 7.29
CA LYS A 908 -9.15 14.33 6.94
C LYS A 908 -8.47 13.26 7.79
N VAL A 909 -7.19 13.46 8.15
CA VAL A 909 -6.36 12.48 8.87
C VAL A 909 -6.49 12.59 10.39
N LEU A 910 -6.44 13.79 10.94
CA LEU A 910 -6.35 14.06 12.39
C LEU A 910 -7.67 14.57 13.01
N SER A 911 -8.71 14.72 12.16
CA SER A 911 -10.02 15.22 12.51
C SER A 911 -11.08 14.54 11.59
N SER A 912 -12.07 15.31 11.08
CA SER A 912 -13.06 14.82 10.11
C SER A 912 -13.60 15.95 9.25
N ASN A 913 -14.00 15.63 8.01
CA ASN A 913 -14.75 16.53 7.14
C ASN A 913 -16.16 16.81 7.68
N VAL A 914 -16.76 15.86 8.40
CA VAL A 914 -18.12 15.94 8.95
C VAL A 914 -18.31 17.23 9.78
N PHE A 915 -17.27 17.67 10.48
CA PHE A 915 -17.35 18.89 11.27
C PHE A 915 -17.55 20.15 10.40
N ALA A 916 -16.85 20.25 9.28
CA ALA A 916 -17.03 21.36 8.35
C ALA A 916 -18.38 21.28 7.61
N GLU A 917 -18.80 20.05 7.26
CA GLU A 917 -20.13 19.82 6.65
C GLU A 917 -21.25 20.25 7.60
N THR A 918 -21.15 19.89 8.88
CA THR A 918 -22.11 20.30 9.91
C THR A 918 -22.19 21.84 10.06
N VAL A 919 -21.01 22.48 10.11
CA VAL A 919 -20.93 23.96 10.23
C VAL A 919 -21.51 24.64 8.98
N LEU A 920 -21.18 24.16 7.79
CA LEU A 920 -21.68 24.72 6.54
C LEU A 920 -23.18 24.48 6.35
N GLY A 921 -23.71 23.37 6.88
CA GLY A 921 -25.12 23.05 6.87
C GLY A 921 -25.97 23.71 7.97
N LEU A 922 -25.37 24.55 8.83
CA LEU A 922 -26.09 25.21 9.93
C LEU A 922 -27.18 26.17 9.47
N PRO A 923 -27.03 27.02 8.41
CA PRO A 923 -28.13 27.78 7.85
C PRO A 923 -29.18 26.85 7.23
N LEU A 924 -30.45 27.04 7.57
CA LEU A 924 -31.55 26.07 7.39
C LEU A 924 -31.69 25.48 5.96
N ASN A 925 -31.40 26.27 4.94
CA ASN A 925 -31.60 25.90 3.54
C ASN A 925 -30.26 25.75 2.77
N TYR A 926 -29.14 25.59 3.48
CA TYR A 926 -27.85 25.28 2.84
C TYR A 926 -27.76 23.78 2.56
N LYS A 927 -27.49 23.43 1.30
CA LYS A 927 -27.15 22.07 0.89
C LYS A 927 -25.65 21.95 0.78
N VAL A 928 -25.04 21.05 1.53
CA VAL A 928 -23.58 20.83 1.54
C VAL A 928 -23.27 19.54 0.80
N GLU A 929 -22.37 19.62 -0.17
CA GLU A 929 -21.84 18.47 -0.91
C GLU A 929 -20.32 18.43 -0.77
N THR A 930 -19.78 17.32 -0.31
CA THR A 930 -18.33 17.12 -0.25
C THR A 930 -17.80 16.79 -1.62
N VAL A 931 -16.79 17.57 -2.06
CA VAL A 931 -16.09 17.29 -3.33
C VAL A 931 -15.30 16.00 -3.18
N ASP A 932 -15.56 15.04 -4.06
CA ASP A 932 -14.70 13.86 -4.14
C ASP A 932 -13.31 14.27 -4.62
N SER A 933 -12.40 14.40 -3.66
CA SER A 933 -11.05 14.89 -3.90
C SER A 933 -10.04 14.30 -2.92
N GLY A 934 -8.84 14.03 -3.42
CA GLY A 934 -7.69 13.66 -2.61
C GLY A 934 -6.99 14.87 -2.00
N CYS A 935 -5.70 15.02 -2.28
CA CYS A 935 -4.90 16.20 -1.98
C CYS A 935 -5.14 17.29 -3.03
N CYS A 936 -5.05 18.56 -2.63
CA CYS A 936 -5.11 19.67 -3.60
C CYS A 936 -3.82 19.85 -4.42
N GLY A 937 -2.68 19.30 -3.94
CA GLY A 937 -1.38 19.40 -4.60
C GLY A 937 -0.51 20.59 -4.16
N MET A 938 -1.04 21.61 -3.47
CA MET A 938 -0.24 22.77 -3.05
C MET A 938 0.74 22.43 -1.91
N ALA A 939 0.28 21.76 -0.86
CA ALA A 939 1.10 21.29 0.27
C ALA A 939 2.09 22.34 0.81
N GLY A 940 1.59 23.47 1.27
CA GLY A 940 2.41 24.58 1.77
C GLY A 940 3.29 25.19 0.67
N SER A 941 4.61 25.15 0.85
CA SER A 941 5.54 25.69 -0.16
C SER A 941 5.76 24.81 -1.37
N PHE A 942 5.45 23.51 -1.29
CA PHE A 942 5.76 22.52 -2.33
C PHE A 942 5.25 22.94 -3.71
N GLY A 943 3.96 23.25 -3.83
CA GLY A 943 3.37 23.64 -5.11
C GLY A 943 3.80 25.01 -5.64
N TYR A 944 4.46 25.84 -4.84
CA TYR A 944 5.05 27.08 -5.28
C TYR A 944 6.42 26.89 -5.92
N GLU A 945 7.15 25.84 -5.51
CA GLU A 945 8.52 25.58 -5.98
C GLU A 945 8.52 25.19 -7.45
N LYS A 946 9.41 25.82 -8.24
CA LYS A 946 9.38 25.69 -9.71
C LYS A 946 9.52 24.26 -10.21
N GLU A 947 10.30 23.44 -9.52
CA GLU A 947 10.52 22.04 -9.85
C GLU A 947 9.34 21.12 -9.50
N HIS A 948 8.43 21.57 -8.63
CA HIS A 948 7.27 20.80 -8.17
C HIS A 948 5.94 21.28 -8.76
N TYR A 949 5.96 22.36 -9.54
CA TYR A 949 4.74 22.98 -10.05
C TYR A 949 3.89 22.03 -10.88
N ASP A 950 4.51 21.36 -11.87
CA ASP A 950 3.79 20.46 -12.77
C ASP A 950 3.16 19.30 -12.00
N LEU A 951 3.91 18.70 -11.07
CA LEU A 951 3.37 17.64 -10.22
C LEU A 951 2.24 18.16 -9.32
N SER A 952 2.37 19.36 -8.79
CA SER A 952 1.31 19.98 -7.97
C SER A 952 0.02 20.17 -8.79
N GLN A 953 0.13 20.53 -10.07
CA GLN A 953 -1.02 20.64 -10.99
C GLN A 953 -1.61 19.24 -11.28
N GLN A 954 -0.77 18.25 -11.59
CA GLN A 954 -1.20 16.86 -11.82
C GLN A 954 -1.96 16.27 -10.62
N ILE A 955 -1.49 16.53 -9.40
CA ILE A 955 -2.21 16.11 -8.18
C ILE A 955 -3.58 16.80 -8.08
N GLY A 956 -3.69 18.07 -8.45
CA GLY A 956 -4.98 18.77 -8.51
C GLY A 956 -5.89 18.20 -9.58
N GLU A 957 -5.35 17.82 -10.74
CA GLU A 957 -6.07 17.20 -11.86
C GLU A 957 -6.55 15.76 -11.56
N ASP A 958 -5.95 15.09 -10.58
CA ASP A 958 -6.37 13.72 -10.21
C ASP A 958 -7.89 13.64 -9.97
N ARG A 959 -8.45 14.52 -9.14
CA ARG A 959 -9.90 14.58 -8.86
C ARG A 959 -10.45 15.98 -8.56
N LEU A 960 -9.66 16.83 -7.90
CA LEU A 960 -10.15 18.14 -7.42
C LEU A 960 -10.55 19.08 -8.57
N PHE A 961 -9.66 19.33 -9.51
CA PHE A 961 -9.90 20.27 -10.59
C PHE A 961 -11.02 19.83 -11.54
N PRO A 962 -11.08 18.56 -11.99
CA PRO A 962 -12.20 18.07 -12.79
C PRO A 962 -13.55 18.21 -12.08
N SER A 963 -13.63 17.92 -10.79
CA SER A 963 -14.85 18.05 -10.01
C SER A 963 -15.31 19.51 -9.93
N LEU A 964 -14.39 20.44 -9.67
CA LEU A 964 -14.72 21.85 -9.55
C LEU A 964 -15.06 22.52 -10.88
N ARG A 965 -14.48 22.09 -12.01
CA ARG A 965 -14.80 22.65 -13.34
C ARG A 965 -16.23 22.35 -13.79
N LYS A 966 -16.80 21.23 -13.35
CA LYS A 966 -18.19 20.83 -13.64
C LYS A 966 -19.21 21.72 -12.95
N LEU A 967 -18.83 22.44 -11.89
CA LEU A 967 -19.72 23.28 -11.11
C LEU A 967 -20.04 24.58 -11.85
N ASN A 968 -21.28 25.03 -11.77
CA ASN A 968 -21.72 26.33 -12.28
C ASN A 968 -21.16 27.47 -11.42
N THR A 969 -21.39 28.73 -11.83
CA THR A 969 -20.89 29.94 -11.14
C THR A 969 -21.74 30.37 -9.92
N GLU A 970 -22.90 29.77 -9.73
CA GLU A 970 -23.86 30.17 -8.70
C GLU A 970 -23.66 29.45 -7.37
N VAL A 971 -22.75 28.45 -7.33
CA VAL A 971 -22.50 27.67 -6.12
C VAL A 971 -21.34 28.26 -5.31
N ILE A 972 -21.38 28.05 -4.01
CA ILE A 972 -20.29 28.41 -3.09
C ILE A 972 -19.27 27.25 -3.07
N ILE A 973 -17.99 27.55 -3.31
CA ILE A 973 -16.91 26.61 -3.10
C ILE A 973 -16.27 26.92 -1.75
N SER A 974 -16.09 25.91 -0.91
CA SER A 974 -15.49 26.06 0.41
C SER A 974 -14.29 25.15 0.61
N ALA A 975 -13.24 25.65 1.29
CA ALA A 975 -12.09 24.87 1.70
C ALA A 975 -11.43 25.46 2.94
N SER A 976 -11.16 24.63 3.98
CA SER A 976 -10.60 25.08 5.26
C SER A 976 -9.14 25.56 5.14
N GLY A 977 -8.29 24.88 4.36
CA GLY A 977 -6.87 25.20 4.29
C GLY A 977 -6.51 26.34 3.36
N THR A 978 -5.65 27.26 3.78
CA THR A 978 -5.08 28.33 2.95
C THR A 978 -4.45 27.80 1.65
N SER A 979 -3.65 26.73 1.74
CA SER A 979 -3.04 26.06 0.59
C SER A 979 -4.09 25.57 -0.43
N CYS A 980 -5.21 25.03 0.06
CA CYS A 980 -6.28 24.51 -0.79
C CYS A 980 -6.99 25.66 -1.53
N ARG A 981 -7.29 26.76 -0.85
CA ARG A 981 -7.91 27.94 -1.47
C ARG A 981 -7.03 28.55 -2.57
N HIS A 982 -5.72 28.65 -2.33
CA HIS A 982 -4.77 29.12 -3.34
C HIS A 982 -4.66 28.19 -4.52
N GLN A 983 -4.62 26.86 -4.29
CA GLN A 983 -4.55 25.87 -5.37
C GLN A 983 -5.79 25.92 -6.27
N ILE A 984 -6.99 26.06 -5.67
CA ILE A 984 -8.25 26.19 -6.40
C ILE A 984 -8.23 27.49 -7.24
N SER A 985 -7.79 28.60 -6.66
CA SER A 985 -7.69 29.87 -7.35
C SER A 985 -6.73 29.82 -8.54
N ASP A 986 -5.52 29.27 -8.36
CA ASP A 986 -4.50 29.19 -9.41
C ASP A 986 -4.86 28.12 -10.48
N GLY A 987 -5.44 26.99 -10.10
CA GLY A 987 -5.64 25.83 -10.99
C GLY A 987 -6.96 25.87 -11.79
N VAL A 988 -8.05 26.40 -11.21
CA VAL A 988 -9.37 26.45 -11.88
C VAL A 988 -9.99 27.83 -11.91
N HIS A 989 -9.27 28.87 -11.47
CA HIS A 989 -9.71 30.28 -11.48
C HIS A 989 -11.05 30.53 -10.76
N LYS A 990 -11.32 29.73 -9.71
CA LYS A 990 -12.52 29.88 -8.86
C LYS A 990 -12.12 30.32 -7.46
N ILE A 991 -12.98 31.10 -6.82
CA ILE A 991 -12.76 31.54 -5.43
C ILE A 991 -13.34 30.48 -4.49
N ALA A 992 -12.52 30.02 -3.56
CA ALA A 992 -12.97 29.17 -2.45
C ALA A 992 -12.94 29.97 -1.15
N LEU A 993 -14.03 29.91 -0.39
CA LEU A 993 -14.16 30.55 0.91
C LEU A 993 -13.84 29.55 2.03
N HIS A 994 -13.32 30.04 3.16
CA HIS A 994 -13.24 29.24 4.36
C HIS A 994 -14.66 28.95 4.91
N PRO A 995 -14.94 27.79 5.55
CA PRO A 995 -16.25 27.52 6.17
C PRO A 995 -16.75 28.65 7.06
N ILE A 996 -15.85 29.28 7.85
CA ILE A 996 -16.18 30.43 8.69
C ILE A 996 -16.60 31.67 7.88
N GLU A 997 -16.02 31.90 6.72
CA GLU A 997 -16.46 33.00 5.85
C GLU A 997 -17.84 32.76 5.29
N VAL A 998 -18.14 31.52 4.89
CA VAL A 998 -19.47 31.11 4.43
C VAL A 998 -20.49 31.32 5.55
N LEU A 999 -20.19 30.85 6.75
CA LEU A 999 -21.08 30.98 7.91
C LEU A 999 -21.24 32.44 8.35
N TYR A 1000 -20.15 33.24 8.36
CA TYR A 1000 -20.20 34.67 8.68
C TYR A 1000 -21.06 35.45 7.66
N ASN A 1001 -20.95 35.13 6.38
CA ASN A 1001 -21.75 35.77 5.33
C ASN A 1001 -23.24 35.35 5.39
N ALA A 1002 -23.55 34.24 6.03
CA ALA A 1002 -24.91 33.77 6.29
C ALA A 1002 -25.56 34.37 7.55
N LEU A 1003 -24.85 35.19 8.34
CA LEU A 1003 -25.44 35.89 9.48
C LEU A 1003 -26.46 36.91 9.02
N ASN A 1004 -27.62 36.99 9.79
CA ASN A 1004 -28.65 38.01 9.60
C ASN A 1004 -28.20 39.38 10.15
#